data_f7c5ce10ce26b85b0d0a9c318758e671
#
_entry.id   f7c5ce10ce26b85b0d0a9c318758e671
#
_cell.length_a   1.000
_cell.length_b   1.000
_cell.length_c   1.000
_cell.angle_alpha   90.00
_cell.angle_beta   90.00
_cell.angle_gamma   90.00
#
_symmetry.space_group_name_H-M   'P 1'
#
loop_
_entity.id
_entity.type
_entity.pdbx_description
1 polymer ?
#
loop_
_entity_poly.entity_id
_entity_poly.type
_entity_poly.pdbx_seq_one_letter_code
_entity_poly.pdbx_strand_id
1 'polypeptide(L)'
;MEIERVRALRGPNLWSRRTAIETIIHCNEDERDLARLPGFVKHLRAIYPQLQVLPLPDGGVPRSAAHVIEIATLSLQAQAGCPVSFSRCGLTPDPGVFQVVVEYSEESVGRAALDIALRLVQATLDDALFDVESEVARLQEMDEDERLGPSTGSIVTAAIERGIPYRRLTSGSLVQFGWGSRQRRIQAAEIDCTSAIAQSIAQDKQLTKQLLKAAGVPVPDGREVSGVEDAWVAACAMGLPVVVKPKDGHQGRGVTVNIETKPHLEAAYRAALEAGTKVLVERYIPGHDYRFLVVGDKLIAAARRDPPFVIGDGVHSISELVEEVNRDPRRGQGHATSLTKIRFDEIAFTCLELQGLAPTSIPAKGVRVVLRNNANLSTGGTATDVTDEVHPALAARAVAAAQMVGLDICGVDVVCQNVLKSLEEQHGGIVEVNAAPGLRMHLSPSYGTGRKVGEAIIAEMFGQGDDARIPVIAVTGTNGKTTTVRLTAHILEQAGLRVGMTLTDGVFVQGTQIDSGDCSGPRSARSVLMHPDVDAAVLETARGGILREGLAFDRCQVAVVTNIGSGDHLGLNYITTAEDLAVLKRVIVQNVATTGYAVLNADDPIAARCGAACPGAIIYFSRNPANPISVTHRAQGRRVVVVDGDAISCVDGTELCRLPLADIPLTFGGRIGFQVENVLAAVAAAWGAGIEWQHIRAGLATFLPSVAATPGRFNVMDYRGATVIADYGHNPDAMVALVQAVTAIPAKRRTVVISGAGDRRDEDIRDQTRILGSAFDTAILYQDACQRGRADGEVLALLRDGLSNAGRTRDIREINGEFVAIDSALAQLEAGDLCLILIDQVEEALAYLTERCQEAKAAAVA
;
A
#
# COMPACT_ATOMS: atom_id res chain seq x y z
N MET A 1 6.80 1.58 34.08
CA MET A 1 6.08 1.26 32.83
C MET A 1 6.74 0.09 32.13
N GLU A 2 5.98 -0.84 31.57
CA GLU A 2 6.48 -1.97 30.77
C GLU A 2 5.74 -2.02 29.45
N ILE A 3 6.48 -2.23 28.35
CA ILE A 3 5.91 -2.38 27.02
C ILE A 3 5.77 -3.86 26.72
N GLU A 4 4.53 -4.31 26.58
CA GLU A 4 4.24 -5.70 26.17
C GLU A 4 4.46 -5.89 24.68
N ARG A 5 4.03 -4.93 23.86
CA ARG A 5 3.97 -5.09 22.40
C ARG A 5 3.95 -3.78 21.64
N VAL A 6 4.68 -3.73 20.52
CA VAL A 6 4.61 -2.63 19.53
C VAL A 6 4.37 -3.21 18.14
N ARG A 7 3.32 -2.73 17.44
CA ARG A 7 2.96 -3.13 16.07
C ARG A 7 2.84 -1.91 15.16
N ALA A 8 3.22 -2.08 13.90
CA ALA A 8 2.92 -1.09 12.85
C ALA A 8 1.72 -1.56 12.03
N LEU A 9 0.65 -0.78 12.06
CA LEU A 9 -0.55 -0.94 11.26
C LEU A 9 -0.35 -0.16 9.96
N ARG A 10 -0.13 -0.88 8.85
CA ARG A 10 0.33 -0.33 7.55
C ARG A 10 -0.79 -0.02 6.57
N GLY A 11 -2.03 0.06 7.05
CA GLY A 11 -3.22 0.37 6.27
C GLY A 11 -4.45 0.56 7.15
N PRO A 12 -5.66 0.65 6.57
CA PRO A 12 -6.89 0.75 7.31
C PRO A 12 -7.01 -0.34 8.37
N ASN A 13 -7.35 0.04 9.57
CA ASN A 13 -7.30 -0.82 10.75
C ASN A 13 -8.50 -0.54 11.66
N LEU A 14 -8.53 -1.19 12.81
CA LEU A 14 -9.60 -1.07 13.80
C LEU A 14 -9.83 0.39 14.27
N TRP A 15 -8.78 1.20 14.28
CA TRP A 15 -8.76 2.53 14.88
C TRP A 15 -8.94 3.65 13.86
N SER A 16 -8.34 3.47 12.68
CA SER A 16 -8.20 4.54 11.69
C SER A 16 -8.06 3.95 10.27
N ARG A 17 -8.34 4.77 9.27
CA ARG A 17 -7.99 4.47 7.87
C ARG A 17 -6.51 4.76 7.55
N ARG A 18 -5.77 5.32 8.52
CA ARG A 18 -4.38 5.74 8.37
C ARG A 18 -3.43 4.72 8.95
N THR A 19 -2.18 4.81 8.57
CA THR A 19 -1.08 4.06 9.18
C THR A 19 -0.90 4.47 10.63
N ALA A 20 -0.64 3.53 11.53
CA ALA A 20 -0.48 3.82 12.95
C ALA A 20 0.46 2.83 13.64
N ILE A 21 1.13 3.28 14.71
CA ILE A 21 1.80 2.41 15.67
C ILE A 21 0.85 2.12 16.81
N GLU A 22 0.60 0.84 17.04
CA GLU A 22 -0.13 0.33 18.20
C GLU A 22 0.86 -0.16 19.25
N THR A 23 0.69 0.28 20.50
CA THR A 23 1.52 -0.11 21.63
C THR A 23 0.67 -0.51 22.82
N ILE A 24 0.98 -1.65 23.43
CA ILE A 24 0.38 -2.09 24.70
C ILE A 24 1.35 -1.78 25.83
N ILE A 25 0.86 -1.01 26.82
CA ILE A 25 1.67 -0.46 27.91
C ILE A 25 1.05 -0.87 29.25
N HIS A 26 1.84 -1.53 30.10
CA HIS A 26 1.49 -1.79 31.49
C HIS A 26 1.96 -0.64 32.37
N CYS A 27 1.01 0.00 33.07
CA CYS A 27 1.25 1.08 34.01
C CYS A 27 1.03 0.59 35.45
N ASN A 28 1.92 0.91 36.37
CA ASN A 28 1.71 0.69 37.81
C ASN A 28 0.66 1.65 38.37
N GLU A 29 0.33 1.57 39.67
CA GLU A 29 -0.75 2.36 40.28
C GLU A 29 -0.53 3.89 40.18
N ASP A 30 0.70 4.35 40.34
CA ASP A 30 1.03 5.77 40.27
C ASP A 30 1.04 6.27 38.82
N GLU A 31 1.48 5.45 37.86
CA GLU A 31 1.51 5.76 36.44
C GLU A 31 0.12 5.76 35.79
N ARG A 32 -0.86 5.07 36.39
CA ARG A 32 -2.27 5.07 35.95
C ARG A 32 -2.97 6.40 36.24
N ASP A 33 -2.56 7.10 37.29
CA ASP A 33 -3.17 8.36 37.70
C ASP A 33 -2.07 9.34 38.11
N LEU A 34 -1.66 10.16 37.15
CA LEU A 34 -0.60 11.17 37.34
C LEU A 34 -0.94 12.26 38.36
N ALA A 35 -2.21 12.34 38.84
CA ALA A 35 -2.59 13.20 39.95
C ALA A 35 -1.93 12.74 41.28
N ARG A 36 -1.53 11.47 41.36
CA ARG A 36 -0.79 10.90 42.50
C ARG A 36 0.71 11.23 42.46
N LEU A 37 1.22 11.78 41.35
CA LEU A 37 2.63 12.18 41.20
C LEU A 37 2.79 13.69 41.27
N PRO A 38 2.97 14.25 42.47
CA PRO A 38 3.08 15.70 42.67
C PRO A 38 4.30 16.23 41.88
N GLY A 39 4.08 17.22 41.04
CA GLY A 39 5.15 17.84 40.26
C GLY A 39 5.38 17.29 38.87
N PHE A 40 4.91 16.07 38.55
CA PHE A 40 5.11 15.41 37.23
C PHE A 40 4.69 16.34 36.07
N VAL A 41 3.46 16.85 36.10
CA VAL A 41 2.94 17.72 35.02
C VAL A 41 3.73 19.04 34.95
N LYS A 42 4.17 19.58 36.07
CA LYS A 42 4.99 20.80 36.10
C LYS A 42 6.37 20.53 35.46
N HIS A 43 6.98 19.40 35.82
CA HIS A 43 8.26 19.01 35.29
C HIS A 43 8.18 18.70 33.78
N LEU A 44 7.19 17.91 33.37
CA LEU A 44 6.93 17.61 31.95
C LEU A 44 6.78 18.90 31.13
N ARG A 45 6.02 19.88 31.61
CA ARG A 45 5.84 21.17 30.93
C ARG A 45 7.12 22.01 30.88
N ALA A 46 8.00 21.87 31.86
CA ALA A 46 9.29 22.55 31.86
C ALA A 46 10.24 21.91 30.80
N ILE A 47 10.23 20.59 30.68
CA ILE A 47 11.03 19.85 29.68
C ILE A 47 10.46 20.02 28.28
N TYR A 48 9.13 19.97 28.13
CA TYR A 48 8.47 19.97 26.82
C TYR A 48 7.29 20.98 26.78
N PRO A 49 7.58 22.28 26.66
CA PRO A 49 6.56 23.36 26.68
C PRO A 49 5.51 23.21 25.57
N GLN A 50 5.87 22.68 24.41
CA GLN A 50 4.99 22.53 23.27
C GLN A 50 3.83 21.55 23.49
N LEU A 51 3.97 20.61 24.43
CA LEU A 51 2.87 19.73 24.85
C LEU A 51 1.64 20.48 25.38
N GLN A 52 1.78 21.76 25.77
CA GLN A 52 0.66 22.59 26.23
C GLN A 52 -0.30 22.97 25.08
N VAL A 53 0.15 22.96 23.83
CA VAL A 53 -0.63 23.38 22.65
C VAL A 53 -1.53 22.25 22.13
N LEU A 54 -1.27 21.00 22.51
CA LEU A 54 -2.09 19.87 22.07
C LEU A 54 -3.41 19.78 22.83
N PRO A 55 -4.54 19.53 22.14
CA PRO A 55 -5.80 19.29 22.80
C PRO A 55 -5.70 18.01 23.64
N LEU A 56 -5.80 18.16 24.96
CA LEU A 56 -5.94 17.04 25.87
C LEU A 56 -7.40 16.54 25.85
N PRO A 57 -7.64 15.23 25.91
CA PRO A 57 -8.99 14.72 26.13
C PRO A 57 -9.60 15.37 27.37
N ASP A 58 -10.83 15.81 27.25
CA ASP A 58 -11.58 16.49 28.32
C ASP A 58 -11.00 17.84 28.79
N GLY A 59 -10.09 18.46 28.04
CA GLY A 59 -9.52 19.78 28.34
C GLY A 59 -8.68 19.82 29.62
N GLY A 60 -8.23 18.67 30.13
CA GLY A 60 -7.60 18.52 31.44
C GLY A 60 -6.15 18.03 31.39
N VAL A 61 -5.63 17.69 32.55
CA VAL A 61 -4.32 17.11 32.77
C VAL A 61 -4.33 15.64 32.28
N PRO A 62 -3.25 15.13 31.67
CA PRO A 62 -3.12 13.73 31.31
C PRO A 62 -3.42 12.82 32.50
N ARG A 63 -4.30 11.83 32.33
CA ARG A 63 -4.72 10.96 33.42
C ARG A 63 -3.73 9.85 33.72
N SER A 64 -2.93 9.44 32.73
CA SER A 64 -1.95 8.36 32.86
C SER A 64 -0.68 8.64 32.07
N ALA A 65 0.42 7.94 32.42
CA ALA A 65 1.68 7.97 31.69
C ALA A 65 1.50 7.51 30.22
N ALA A 66 0.66 6.51 29.98
CA ALA A 66 0.34 6.03 28.62
C ALA A 66 -0.30 7.13 27.76
N HIS A 67 -1.11 7.99 28.36
CA HIS A 67 -1.72 9.13 27.66
C HIS A 67 -0.68 10.20 27.32
N VAL A 68 0.28 10.43 28.20
CA VAL A 68 1.41 11.36 27.90
C VAL A 68 2.25 10.82 26.74
N ILE A 69 2.52 9.50 26.72
CA ILE A 69 3.26 8.85 25.61
C ILE A 69 2.51 9.04 24.29
N GLU A 70 1.20 8.82 24.27
CA GLU A 70 0.36 9.06 23.08
C GLU A 70 0.56 10.46 22.51
N ILE A 71 0.32 11.47 23.35
CA ILE A 71 0.36 12.88 22.95
C ILE A 71 1.80 13.29 22.57
N ALA A 72 2.81 12.88 23.35
CA ALA A 72 4.19 13.18 23.07
C ALA A 72 4.65 12.56 21.73
N THR A 73 4.31 11.30 21.46
CA THR A 73 4.65 10.63 20.20
C THR A 73 4.08 11.37 18.99
N LEU A 74 2.82 11.80 19.06
CA LEU A 74 2.20 12.59 18.00
C LEU A 74 2.87 13.95 17.83
N SER A 75 3.11 14.66 18.95
CA SER A 75 3.72 16.00 18.97
C SER A 75 5.13 16.00 18.41
N LEU A 76 5.97 15.06 18.82
CA LEU A 76 7.34 14.92 18.34
C LEU A 76 7.39 14.74 16.81
N GLN A 77 6.53 13.87 16.24
CA GLN A 77 6.42 13.71 14.79
C GLN A 77 5.96 15.02 14.11
N ALA A 78 4.93 15.68 14.65
CA ALA A 78 4.42 16.93 14.09
C ALA A 78 5.48 18.04 14.09
N GLN A 79 6.29 18.15 15.15
CA GLN A 79 7.40 19.11 15.22
C GLN A 79 8.55 18.75 14.28
N ALA A 80 8.77 17.48 14.03
CA ALA A 80 9.71 17.02 13.00
C ALA A 80 9.23 17.32 11.57
N GLY A 81 7.98 17.80 11.39
CA GLY A 81 7.42 18.15 10.08
C GLY A 81 6.57 17.04 9.45
N CYS A 82 6.32 15.93 10.17
CA CYS A 82 5.47 14.85 9.69
C CYS A 82 3.99 15.26 9.66
N PRO A 83 3.22 14.95 8.58
CA PRO A 83 1.81 15.31 8.45
C PRO A 83 0.89 14.35 9.21
N VAL A 84 1.05 14.26 10.54
CA VAL A 84 0.26 13.38 11.40
C VAL A 84 -0.74 14.17 12.23
N SER A 85 -1.90 13.56 12.54
CA SER A 85 -2.98 14.23 13.26
C SER A 85 -3.85 13.33 14.12
N PHE A 86 -3.66 12.01 14.07
CA PHE A 86 -4.49 11.04 14.79
C PHE A 86 -3.70 10.33 15.87
N SER A 87 -4.26 10.30 17.08
CA SER A 87 -3.83 9.43 18.17
C SER A 87 -5.00 9.03 19.05
N ARG A 88 -4.82 7.96 19.81
CA ARG A 88 -5.80 7.47 20.78
C ARG A 88 -5.11 6.67 21.87
N CYS A 89 -5.49 6.90 23.12
CA CYS A 89 -5.17 6.06 24.27
C CYS A 89 -6.49 5.51 24.87
N GLY A 90 -6.52 4.25 25.23
CA GLY A 90 -7.65 3.61 25.85
C GLY A 90 -7.23 2.51 26.84
N LEU A 91 -8.10 2.23 27.84
CA LEU A 91 -7.95 1.08 28.73
C LEU A 91 -8.31 -0.21 27.99
N THR A 92 -7.57 -1.26 28.25
CA THR A 92 -7.97 -2.63 27.91
C THR A 92 -8.85 -3.20 29.03
N PRO A 93 -9.48 -4.37 28.86
CA PRO A 93 -10.17 -5.07 29.96
C PRO A 93 -9.25 -5.40 31.14
N ASP A 94 -7.95 -5.51 30.90
CA ASP A 94 -6.99 -5.84 31.96
C ASP A 94 -6.61 -4.58 32.76
N PRO A 95 -6.73 -4.59 34.10
CA PRO A 95 -6.49 -3.43 34.94
C PRO A 95 -5.03 -2.91 34.81
N GLY A 96 -4.89 -1.64 34.40
CA GLY A 96 -3.59 -0.96 34.27
C GLY A 96 -2.88 -1.22 32.95
N VAL A 97 -3.53 -1.90 32.03
CA VAL A 97 -3.01 -2.10 30.68
C VAL A 97 -3.69 -1.13 29.74
N PHE A 98 -2.89 -0.32 29.05
CA PHE A 98 -3.34 0.67 28.11
C PHE A 98 -2.97 0.31 26.68
N GLN A 99 -3.84 0.65 25.74
CA GLN A 99 -3.59 0.55 24.33
C GLN A 99 -3.43 1.97 23.76
N VAL A 100 -2.25 2.25 23.27
CA VAL A 100 -1.86 3.52 22.64
C VAL A 100 -1.75 3.31 21.14
N VAL A 101 -2.39 4.17 20.35
CA VAL A 101 -2.38 4.14 18.88
C VAL A 101 -2.05 5.53 18.37
N VAL A 102 -0.96 5.68 17.62
CA VAL A 102 -0.50 6.96 17.08
C VAL A 102 -0.22 6.84 15.59
N GLU A 103 -0.76 7.76 14.80
CA GLU A 103 -0.49 7.87 13.36
C GLU A 103 1.00 8.08 13.07
N TYR A 104 1.47 7.55 11.94
CA TYR A 104 2.79 7.86 11.40
C TYR A 104 2.70 8.14 9.89
N SER A 105 3.61 8.98 9.39
CA SER A 105 3.85 9.17 7.96
C SER A 105 4.92 8.20 7.44
N GLU A 106 6.06 8.13 8.14
CA GLU A 106 7.13 7.17 7.91
C GLU A 106 7.29 6.26 9.14
N GLU A 107 7.30 4.93 8.95
CA GLU A 107 7.28 3.96 10.06
C GLU A 107 8.49 4.09 10.97
N SER A 108 9.69 4.31 10.41
CA SER A 108 10.94 4.51 11.14
C SER A 108 10.88 5.72 12.07
N VAL A 109 10.36 6.85 11.56
CA VAL A 109 10.20 8.10 12.32
C VAL A 109 9.17 7.93 13.41
N GLY A 110 8.02 7.30 13.12
CA GLY A 110 6.98 7.02 14.11
C GLY A 110 7.47 6.13 15.26
N ARG A 111 8.25 5.08 14.95
CA ARG A 111 8.87 4.21 15.97
C ARG A 111 9.90 4.95 16.81
N ALA A 112 10.75 5.78 16.19
CA ALA A 112 11.71 6.60 16.90
C ALA A 112 11.02 7.63 17.81
N ALA A 113 9.95 8.27 17.34
CA ALA A 113 9.16 9.20 18.15
C ALA A 113 8.50 8.53 19.36
N LEU A 114 8.02 7.29 19.22
CA LEU A 114 7.50 6.49 20.35
C LEU A 114 8.61 6.19 21.37
N ASP A 115 9.81 5.78 20.92
CA ASP A 115 10.95 5.52 21.81
C ASP A 115 11.37 6.79 22.57
N ILE A 116 11.42 7.92 21.88
CA ILE A 116 11.72 9.23 22.50
C ILE A 116 10.65 9.60 23.54
N ALA A 117 9.36 9.40 23.22
CA ALA A 117 8.26 9.69 24.15
C ALA A 117 8.33 8.82 25.42
N LEU A 118 8.69 7.55 25.27
CA LEU A 118 8.91 6.64 26.40
C LEU A 118 10.06 7.13 27.30
N ARG A 119 11.19 7.50 26.70
CA ARG A 119 12.36 8.04 27.43
C ARG A 119 12.04 9.39 28.07
N LEU A 120 11.28 10.25 27.42
CA LEU A 120 10.80 11.53 27.96
C LEU A 120 9.95 11.32 29.21
N VAL A 121 8.97 10.42 29.16
CA VAL A 121 8.09 10.13 30.30
C VAL A 121 8.90 9.51 31.45
N GLN A 122 9.83 8.60 31.16
CA GLN A 122 10.72 8.03 32.18
C GLN A 122 11.62 9.10 32.82
N ALA A 123 12.25 9.96 32.03
CA ALA A 123 13.04 11.08 32.54
C ALA A 123 12.22 12.05 33.42
N THR A 124 10.94 12.28 33.05
CA THR A 124 10.03 13.10 33.85
C THR A 124 9.68 12.43 35.19
N LEU A 125 9.52 11.10 35.23
CA LEU A 125 9.27 10.32 36.45
C LEU A 125 10.50 10.33 37.37
N ASP A 126 11.69 10.27 36.79
CA ASP A 126 12.98 10.20 37.50
C ASP A 126 13.52 11.58 37.86
N ASP A 127 12.80 12.69 37.56
CA ASP A 127 13.24 14.08 37.70
C ASP A 127 14.59 14.37 37.02
N ALA A 128 14.80 13.76 35.84
CA ALA A 128 16.03 13.85 35.06
C ALA A 128 15.92 14.86 33.91
N LEU A 129 17.07 15.39 33.49
CA LEU A 129 17.13 16.26 32.30
C LEU A 129 16.86 15.49 31.02
N PHE A 130 16.16 16.13 30.09
CA PHE A 130 15.88 15.58 28.76
C PHE A 130 15.90 16.69 27.71
N ASP A 131 16.70 16.52 26.66
CA ASP A 131 16.87 17.49 25.59
C ASP A 131 15.91 17.18 24.41
N VAL A 132 14.70 17.75 24.47
CA VAL A 132 13.66 17.58 23.44
C VAL A 132 14.08 18.20 22.11
N GLU A 133 14.80 19.35 22.13
CA GLU A 133 15.19 20.05 20.89
C GLU A 133 16.14 19.20 20.05
N SER A 134 17.14 18.58 20.69
CA SER A 134 18.07 17.65 20.03
C SER A 134 17.36 16.44 19.46
N GLU A 135 16.40 15.83 20.19
CA GLU A 135 15.65 14.68 19.71
C GLU A 135 14.69 15.05 18.55
N VAL A 136 14.06 16.21 18.57
CA VAL A 136 13.26 16.70 17.45
C VAL A 136 14.13 16.95 16.22
N ALA A 137 15.32 17.56 16.38
CA ALA A 137 16.25 17.76 15.28
C ALA A 137 16.68 16.41 14.65
N ARG A 138 16.93 15.38 15.49
CA ARG A 138 17.21 14.02 15.02
C ARG A 138 16.04 13.40 14.24
N LEU A 139 14.81 13.58 14.70
CA LEU A 139 13.63 13.12 13.98
C LEU A 139 13.43 13.86 12.65
N GLN A 140 13.75 15.17 12.58
CA GLN A 140 13.71 15.93 11.34
C GLN A 140 14.72 15.39 10.32
N GLU A 141 15.94 15.10 10.74
CA GLU A 141 16.96 14.49 9.87
C GLU A 141 16.50 13.11 9.37
N MET A 142 15.94 12.27 10.25
CA MET A 142 15.38 10.99 9.88
C MET A 142 14.22 11.13 8.86
N ASP A 143 13.31 12.08 9.06
CA ASP A 143 12.21 12.32 8.13
C ASP A 143 12.72 12.82 6.76
N GLU A 144 13.72 13.70 6.75
CA GLU A 144 14.34 14.20 5.52
C GLU A 144 15.02 13.10 4.71
N ASP A 145 15.64 12.12 5.37
CA ASP A 145 16.30 10.98 4.75
C ASP A 145 15.29 9.93 4.23
N GLU A 146 14.22 9.70 4.99
CA GLU A 146 13.22 8.67 4.68
C GLU A 146 12.16 9.14 3.67
N ARG A 147 11.70 10.36 3.75
CA ARG A 147 10.63 10.86 2.87
C ARG A 147 11.06 10.93 1.41
N LEU A 148 10.08 10.81 0.52
CA LEU A 148 10.31 11.02 -0.91
C LEU A 148 10.76 12.45 -1.19
N GLY A 149 11.82 12.60 -1.98
CA GLY A 149 12.27 13.92 -2.43
C GLY A 149 11.19 14.69 -3.18
N PRO A 150 11.30 16.04 -3.30
CA PRO A 150 10.25 16.92 -3.80
C PRO A 150 9.68 16.50 -5.16
N SER A 151 10.51 16.00 -6.07
CA SER A 151 10.08 15.56 -7.41
C SER A 151 9.13 14.37 -7.33
N THR A 152 9.58 13.26 -6.76
CA THR A 152 8.76 12.04 -6.62
C THR A 152 7.58 12.27 -5.68
N GLY A 153 7.79 13.01 -4.59
CA GLY A 153 6.74 13.36 -3.63
C GLY A 153 5.57 14.11 -4.28
N SER A 154 5.85 15.06 -5.18
CA SER A 154 4.79 15.79 -5.90
C SER A 154 3.96 14.89 -6.82
N ILE A 155 4.59 13.89 -7.43
CA ILE A 155 3.90 12.92 -8.29
C ILE A 155 3.02 11.99 -7.43
N VAL A 156 3.54 11.54 -6.27
CA VAL A 156 2.76 10.74 -5.31
C VAL A 156 1.58 11.54 -4.77
N THR A 157 1.76 12.81 -4.43
CA THR A 157 0.67 13.69 -3.98
C THR A 157 -0.43 13.79 -5.04
N ALA A 158 -0.06 14.03 -6.31
CA ALA A 158 -1.01 14.07 -7.42
C ALA A 158 -1.75 12.73 -7.62
N ALA A 159 -1.07 11.61 -7.42
CA ALA A 159 -1.69 10.28 -7.47
C ALA A 159 -2.71 10.11 -6.33
N ILE A 160 -2.36 10.50 -5.10
CA ILE A 160 -3.26 10.45 -3.92
C ILE A 160 -4.51 11.31 -4.15
N GLU A 161 -4.34 12.55 -4.61
CA GLU A 161 -5.46 13.47 -4.91
C GLU A 161 -6.43 12.90 -5.95
N ARG A 162 -5.91 12.11 -6.89
CA ARG A 162 -6.69 11.41 -7.91
C ARG A 162 -7.26 10.07 -7.43
N GLY A 163 -6.92 9.63 -6.21
CA GLY A 163 -7.35 8.36 -5.64
C GLY A 163 -6.61 7.13 -6.19
N ILE A 164 -5.47 7.32 -6.83
CA ILE A 164 -4.59 6.26 -7.31
C ILE A 164 -3.82 5.68 -6.12
N PRO A 165 -3.88 4.37 -5.85
CA PRO A 165 -3.09 3.74 -4.81
C PRO A 165 -1.60 3.74 -5.20
N TYR A 166 -0.74 3.87 -4.21
CA TYR A 166 0.70 3.82 -4.44
C TYR A 166 1.42 2.97 -3.40
N ARG A 167 2.61 2.54 -3.77
CA ARG A 167 3.53 1.84 -2.88
C ARG A 167 4.97 2.15 -3.24
N ARG A 168 5.76 2.53 -2.25
CA ARG A 168 7.20 2.64 -2.37
C ARG A 168 7.82 1.25 -2.37
N LEU A 169 8.66 0.93 -3.35
CA LEU A 169 9.25 -0.41 -3.52
C LEU A 169 10.65 -0.54 -2.92
N THR A 170 11.36 0.59 -2.76
CA THR A 170 12.70 0.66 -2.16
C THR A 170 12.77 1.84 -1.21
N SER A 171 13.85 1.98 -0.46
CA SER A 171 14.15 3.21 0.31
C SER A 171 14.42 4.43 -0.58
N GLY A 172 14.66 4.25 -1.89
CA GLY A 172 14.84 5.32 -2.87
C GLY A 172 13.53 5.85 -3.45
N SER A 173 13.59 6.34 -4.69
CA SER A 173 12.49 6.99 -5.41
C SER A 173 11.65 6.05 -6.28
N LEU A 174 11.85 4.73 -6.21
CA LEU A 174 11.07 3.77 -6.98
C LEU A 174 9.69 3.57 -6.35
N VAL A 175 8.65 3.99 -7.04
CA VAL A 175 7.25 3.92 -6.61
C VAL A 175 6.42 3.17 -7.64
N GLN A 176 5.56 2.28 -7.18
CA GLN A 176 4.49 1.67 -7.98
C GLN A 176 3.18 2.39 -7.69
N PHE A 177 2.47 2.76 -8.74
CA PHE A 177 1.11 3.27 -8.71
C PHE A 177 0.14 2.22 -9.27
N GLY A 178 -1.10 2.22 -8.77
CA GLY A 178 -2.13 1.29 -9.22
C GLY A 178 -1.97 -0.13 -8.70
N TRP A 179 -2.98 -0.95 -8.98
CA TRP A 179 -3.04 -2.37 -8.58
C TRP A 179 -3.15 -3.29 -9.80
N GLY A 180 -2.63 -4.51 -9.63
CA GLY A 180 -2.78 -5.58 -10.61
C GLY A 180 -2.27 -5.17 -12.00
N SER A 181 -3.04 -5.50 -13.03
CA SER A 181 -2.74 -5.17 -14.43
C SER A 181 -2.77 -3.66 -14.77
N ARG A 182 -3.30 -2.85 -13.85
CA ARG A 182 -3.37 -1.39 -13.99
C ARG A 182 -2.15 -0.68 -13.39
N GLN A 183 -1.19 -1.43 -12.86
CA GLN A 183 0.00 -0.87 -12.22
C GLN A 183 0.94 -0.19 -13.21
N ARG A 184 1.56 0.89 -12.79
CA ARG A 184 2.65 1.58 -13.47
C ARG A 184 3.73 1.93 -12.44
N ARG A 185 4.95 2.09 -12.89
CA ARG A 185 6.09 2.42 -12.02
C ARG A 185 6.76 3.69 -12.44
N ILE A 186 7.33 4.38 -11.45
CA ILE A 186 8.16 5.56 -11.68
C ILE A 186 9.39 5.49 -10.79
N GLN A 187 10.52 5.98 -11.31
CA GLN A 187 11.73 6.22 -10.54
C GLN A 187 12.18 7.65 -10.79
N ALA A 188 12.27 8.48 -9.75
CA ALA A 188 12.44 9.91 -9.87
C ALA A 188 11.34 10.55 -10.76
N ALA A 189 11.64 10.93 -12.00
CA ALA A 189 10.69 11.41 -13.01
C ALA A 189 10.77 10.58 -14.31
N GLU A 190 11.15 9.31 -14.21
CA GLU A 190 11.14 8.34 -15.32
C GLU A 190 10.05 7.31 -15.10
N ILE A 191 9.20 7.11 -16.09
CA ILE A 191 8.11 6.13 -16.06
C ILE A 191 8.53 4.82 -16.70
N ASP A 192 7.85 3.75 -16.39
CA ASP A 192 8.19 2.39 -16.83
C ASP A 192 8.11 2.14 -18.35
N CYS A 193 7.55 3.07 -19.12
CA CYS A 193 7.59 3.04 -20.58
C CYS A 193 8.69 3.93 -21.19
N THR A 194 9.42 4.70 -20.38
CA THR A 194 10.55 5.49 -20.88
C THR A 194 11.60 4.59 -21.52
N SER A 195 11.94 4.85 -22.78
CA SER A 195 12.87 4.02 -23.54
C SER A 195 14.31 4.18 -23.05
N ALA A 196 14.97 3.08 -22.71
CA ALA A 196 16.40 3.06 -22.41
C ALA A 196 17.27 3.55 -23.59
N ILE A 197 16.78 3.36 -24.82
CA ILE A 197 17.42 3.89 -26.03
C ILE A 197 17.31 5.43 -26.04
N ALA A 198 16.16 5.98 -25.70
CA ALA A 198 15.97 7.43 -25.62
C ALA A 198 16.87 8.06 -24.54
N GLN A 199 17.03 7.37 -23.40
CA GLN A 199 17.99 7.79 -22.37
C GLN A 199 19.43 7.77 -22.88
N SER A 200 19.81 6.73 -23.59
CA SER A 200 21.15 6.63 -24.20
C SER A 200 21.41 7.74 -25.23
N ILE A 201 20.41 8.08 -26.04
CA ILE A 201 20.48 9.22 -26.99
C ILE A 201 20.65 10.53 -26.20
N ALA A 202 19.85 10.76 -25.16
CA ALA A 202 19.93 11.98 -24.34
C ALA A 202 21.30 12.15 -23.67
N GLN A 203 21.98 11.05 -23.31
CA GLN A 203 23.34 11.08 -22.76
C GLN A 203 24.41 11.42 -23.78
N ASP A 204 24.23 11.07 -25.05
CA ASP A 204 25.16 11.47 -26.13
C ASP A 204 24.79 12.86 -26.70
N LYS A 205 25.45 13.88 -26.16
CA LYS A 205 25.20 15.28 -26.53
C LYS A 205 25.39 15.56 -28.03
N GLN A 206 26.30 14.85 -28.70
CA GLN A 206 26.55 15.03 -30.11
C GLN A 206 25.45 14.41 -30.97
N LEU A 207 25.08 13.16 -30.65
CA LEU A 207 23.99 12.47 -31.33
C LEU A 207 22.67 13.24 -31.15
N THR A 208 22.36 13.65 -29.92
CA THR A 208 21.17 14.47 -29.59
C THR A 208 21.13 15.71 -30.50
N LYS A 209 22.22 16.48 -30.59
CA LYS A 209 22.26 17.67 -31.43
C LYS A 209 22.11 17.38 -32.94
N GLN A 210 22.68 16.28 -33.44
CA GLN A 210 22.50 15.86 -34.83
C GLN A 210 21.02 15.55 -35.11
N LEU A 211 20.33 14.82 -34.20
CA LEU A 211 18.91 14.51 -34.32
C LEU A 211 18.05 15.79 -34.25
N LEU A 212 18.30 16.66 -33.29
CA LEU A 212 17.59 17.94 -33.17
C LEU A 212 17.77 18.82 -34.41
N LYS A 213 18.98 18.91 -34.94
CA LYS A 213 19.28 19.67 -36.17
C LYS A 213 18.54 19.08 -37.38
N ALA A 214 18.47 17.75 -37.48
CA ALA A 214 17.69 17.07 -38.53
C ALA A 214 16.17 17.35 -38.43
N ALA A 215 15.66 17.57 -37.23
CA ALA A 215 14.27 17.98 -36.97
C ALA A 215 14.03 19.50 -37.16
N GLY A 216 15.04 20.25 -37.57
CA GLY A 216 14.95 21.70 -37.72
C GLY A 216 14.87 22.48 -36.41
N VAL A 217 15.27 21.85 -35.30
CA VAL A 217 15.36 22.49 -33.98
C VAL A 217 16.68 23.26 -33.89
N PRO A 218 16.69 24.56 -33.55
CA PRO A 218 17.92 25.33 -33.40
C PRO A 218 18.80 24.77 -32.27
N VAL A 219 20.06 24.43 -32.61
CA VAL A 219 21.09 23.96 -31.66
C VAL A 219 22.38 24.74 -31.89
N PRO A 220 23.27 24.90 -30.88
CA PRO A 220 24.56 25.52 -31.09
C PRO A 220 25.42 24.69 -32.08
N ASP A 221 25.95 25.31 -33.11
CA ASP A 221 26.92 24.68 -33.98
C ASP A 221 28.19 24.34 -33.18
N GLY A 222 28.75 23.16 -33.40
CA GLY A 222 29.94 22.71 -32.70
C GLY A 222 30.46 21.39 -33.20
N ARG A 223 31.70 21.05 -32.80
CA ARG A 223 32.34 19.79 -33.12
C ARG A 223 33.31 19.33 -32.07
N GLU A 224 33.59 18.03 -32.06
CA GLU A 224 34.66 17.41 -31.29
C GLU A 224 36.02 17.86 -31.83
N VAL A 225 36.95 18.09 -30.92
CA VAL A 225 38.32 18.56 -31.22
C VAL A 225 39.37 17.68 -30.58
N SER A 226 40.50 17.47 -31.29
CA SER A 226 41.54 16.53 -30.91
C SER A 226 42.74 17.16 -30.16
N GLY A 227 42.76 18.48 -30.04
CA GLY A 227 43.82 19.23 -29.38
C GLY A 227 43.56 20.73 -29.35
N VAL A 228 44.40 21.47 -28.65
CA VAL A 228 44.29 22.93 -28.47
C VAL A 228 44.28 23.69 -29.81
N GLU A 229 45.17 23.32 -30.71
CA GLU A 229 45.25 23.99 -32.02
C GLU A 229 44.01 23.69 -32.89
N ASP A 230 43.55 22.43 -32.89
CA ASP A 230 42.31 22.06 -33.57
C ASP A 230 41.09 22.79 -32.95
N ALA A 231 41.07 22.96 -31.62
CA ALA A 231 40.05 23.72 -30.91
C ALA A 231 40.06 25.20 -31.32
N TRP A 232 41.26 25.79 -31.48
CA TRP A 232 41.34 27.19 -31.90
C TRP A 232 40.92 27.38 -33.37
N VAL A 233 41.29 26.45 -34.23
CA VAL A 233 40.84 26.45 -35.63
C VAL A 233 39.32 26.34 -35.71
N ALA A 234 38.74 25.42 -34.91
CA ALA A 234 37.31 25.28 -34.84
C ALA A 234 36.61 26.56 -34.33
N ALA A 235 37.15 27.19 -33.29
CA ALA A 235 36.61 28.42 -32.73
C ALA A 235 36.61 29.57 -33.71
N CYS A 236 37.72 29.76 -34.44
CA CYS A 236 37.83 30.78 -35.49
C CYS A 236 36.85 30.53 -36.64
N ALA A 237 36.65 29.26 -37.03
CA ALA A 237 35.73 28.90 -38.11
C ALA A 237 34.25 29.13 -37.72
N MET A 238 33.87 28.92 -36.45
CA MET A 238 32.53 29.15 -35.95
C MET A 238 32.24 30.60 -35.62
N GLY A 239 33.24 31.43 -35.44
CA GLY A 239 33.17 32.81 -34.96
C GLY A 239 33.16 32.88 -33.42
N LEU A 240 33.99 33.78 -32.88
CA LEU A 240 34.05 34.06 -31.43
C LEU A 240 32.89 34.95 -30.99
N PRO A 241 32.43 34.80 -29.73
CA PRO A 241 32.94 33.91 -28.70
C PRO A 241 32.42 32.47 -28.84
N VAL A 242 33.13 31.50 -28.16
CA VAL A 242 32.80 30.06 -28.16
C VAL A 242 32.68 29.53 -26.74
N VAL A 243 32.12 28.31 -26.65
CA VAL A 243 32.07 27.47 -25.44
C VAL A 243 32.98 26.27 -25.64
N VAL A 244 33.76 25.95 -24.62
CA VAL A 244 34.53 24.70 -24.52
C VAL A 244 34.00 23.85 -23.39
N LYS A 245 33.70 22.58 -23.67
CA LYS A 245 33.14 21.66 -22.69
C LYS A 245 33.56 20.21 -22.94
N PRO A 246 33.55 19.34 -21.89
CA PRO A 246 33.71 17.92 -22.11
C PRO A 246 32.49 17.34 -22.83
N LYS A 247 32.68 16.28 -23.64
CA LYS A 247 31.59 15.58 -24.33
C LYS A 247 30.71 14.80 -23.37
N ASP A 248 31.32 14.17 -22.39
CA ASP A 248 30.75 13.24 -21.42
C ASP A 248 30.69 13.81 -19.98
N GLY A 249 30.86 15.12 -19.82
CA GLY A 249 30.80 15.80 -18.53
C GLY A 249 29.37 16.02 -18.03
N HIS A 250 29.20 15.98 -16.69
CA HIS A 250 27.92 16.22 -16.01
C HIS A 250 27.96 17.46 -15.10
N GLN A 251 26.82 18.08 -14.85
CA GLN A 251 26.63 19.20 -13.90
C GLN A 251 27.47 20.47 -14.22
N GLY A 252 27.85 20.67 -15.45
CA GLY A 252 28.64 21.86 -15.86
C GLY A 252 30.12 21.83 -15.49
N ARG A 253 30.65 20.67 -15.05
CA ARG A 253 32.09 20.51 -14.77
C ARG A 253 32.90 20.63 -16.07
N GLY A 254 33.98 21.40 -16.04
CA GLY A 254 34.84 21.63 -17.21
C GLY A 254 34.22 22.44 -18.35
N VAL A 255 33.09 23.10 -18.13
CA VAL A 255 32.45 23.98 -19.12
C VAL A 255 32.93 25.41 -18.92
N THR A 256 33.53 25.98 -19.98
CA THR A 256 33.91 27.40 -20.02
C THR A 256 33.21 28.09 -21.17
N VAL A 257 32.56 29.22 -20.87
CA VAL A 257 31.72 30.00 -21.79
C VAL A 257 32.36 31.34 -22.14
N ASN A 258 31.91 31.97 -23.19
CA ASN A 258 32.33 33.31 -23.63
C ASN A 258 33.84 33.42 -23.85
N ILE A 259 34.40 32.45 -24.56
CA ILE A 259 35.84 32.40 -24.89
C ILE A 259 36.12 33.20 -26.15
N GLU A 260 36.90 34.27 -26.02
CA GLU A 260 37.21 35.17 -27.12
C GLU A 260 38.69 35.13 -27.53
N THR A 261 39.59 34.57 -26.72
CA THR A 261 41.04 34.57 -26.94
C THR A 261 41.65 33.18 -26.90
N LYS A 262 42.77 32.97 -27.65
CA LYS A 262 43.47 31.70 -27.68
C LYS A 262 43.97 31.22 -26.29
N PRO A 263 44.62 32.09 -25.45
CA PRO A 263 45.05 31.68 -24.13
C PRO A 263 43.89 31.23 -23.23
N HIS A 264 42.73 31.89 -23.32
CA HIS A 264 41.52 31.50 -22.57
C HIS A 264 40.99 30.13 -23.06
N LEU A 265 41.02 29.90 -24.37
CA LEU A 265 40.65 28.60 -24.97
C LEU A 265 41.57 27.47 -24.54
N GLU A 266 42.91 27.71 -24.48
CA GLU A 266 43.88 26.73 -23.99
C GLU A 266 43.63 26.31 -22.53
N ALA A 267 43.32 27.28 -21.68
CA ALA A 267 42.97 26.99 -20.28
C ALA A 267 41.66 26.19 -20.20
N ALA A 268 40.65 26.61 -20.96
CA ALA A 268 39.35 25.95 -21.04
C ALA A 268 39.45 24.53 -21.61
N TYR A 269 40.28 24.31 -22.61
CA TYR A 269 40.50 22.98 -23.18
C TYR A 269 41.11 22.01 -22.14
N ARG A 270 42.12 22.46 -21.37
CA ARG A 270 42.73 21.67 -20.30
C ARG A 270 41.70 21.31 -19.21
N ALA A 271 40.93 22.29 -18.75
CA ALA A 271 39.89 22.08 -17.78
C ALA A 271 38.77 21.10 -18.24
N ALA A 272 38.41 21.18 -19.54
CA ALA A 272 37.46 20.25 -20.14
C ALA A 272 38.02 18.82 -20.23
N LEU A 273 39.29 18.67 -20.56
CA LEU A 273 39.97 17.36 -20.68
C LEU A 273 40.16 16.69 -19.31
N GLU A 274 40.37 17.47 -18.24
CA GLU A 274 40.42 16.96 -16.88
C GLU A 274 39.06 16.44 -16.38
N ALA A 275 37.97 17.02 -16.93
CA ALA A 275 36.60 16.69 -16.53
C ALA A 275 35.94 15.62 -17.42
N GLY A 276 36.53 15.24 -18.56
CA GLY A 276 35.98 14.27 -19.50
C GLY A 276 37.00 13.67 -20.44
N THR A 277 36.56 12.73 -21.29
CA THR A 277 37.46 11.98 -22.20
C THR A 277 37.70 12.69 -23.54
N LYS A 278 36.79 13.55 -23.95
CA LYS A 278 36.80 14.29 -25.25
C LYS A 278 36.28 15.70 -25.05
N VAL A 279 36.76 16.62 -25.87
CA VAL A 279 36.43 18.06 -25.80
C VAL A 279 35.59 18.49 -27.00
N LEU A 280 34.54 19.24 -26.72
CA LEU A 280 33.69 19.91 -27.72
C LEU A 280 33.93 21.42 -27.69
N VAL A 281 34.01 22.02 -28.90
CA VAL A 281 33.95 23.46 -29.09
C VAL A 281 32.63 23.80 -29.76
N GLU A 282 31.89 24.76 -29.20
CA GLU A 282 30.58 25.15 -29.69
C GLU A 282 30.46 26.67 -29.78
N ARG A 283 29.60 27.14 -30.71
CA ARG A 283 29.22 28.55 -30.76
C ARG A 283 28.56 29.02 -29.49
N TYR A 284 28.99 30.14 -28.94
CA TYR A 284 28.33 30.75 -27.77
C TYR A 284 26.98 31.36 -28.18
N ILE A 285 25.95 31.09 -27.42
CA ILE A 285 24.63 31.70 -27.56
C ILE A 285 24.48 32.71 -26.42
N PRO A 286 24.31 34.03 -26.71
CA PRO A 286 24.06 35.01 -25.68
C PRO A 286 22.62 34.91 -25.16
N GLY A 287 22.46 35.08 -23.84
CA GLY A 287 21.13 35.07 -23.23
C GLY A 287 21.09 34.48 -21.82
N HIS A 288 19.92 34.05 -21.45
CA HIS A 288 19.64 33.42 -20.15
C HIS A 288 19.44 31.91 -20.33
N ASP A 289 19.77 31.18 -19.30
CA ASP A 289 19.50 29.74 -19.22
C ASP A 289 18.03 29.49 -18.77
N TYR A 290 17.36 28.68 -19.55
CA TYR A 290 15.98 28.23 -19.22
C TYR A 290 15.95 26.71 -19.15
N ARG A 291 15.17 26.17 -18.20
CA ARG A 291 14.79 24.78 -18.16
C ARG A 291 13.29 24.67 -18.46
N PHE A 292 13.00 23.97 -19.54
CA PHE A 292 11.64 23.63 -19.94
C PHE A 292 11.33 22.19 -19.56
N LEU A 293 10.15 21.95 -19.01
CA LEU A 293 9.64 20.62 -18.69
C LEU A 293 8.59 20.23 -19.74
N VAL A 294 8.89 19.20 -20.50
CA VAL A 294 7.96 18.58 -21.45
C VAL A 294 7.47 17.26 -20.85
N VAL A 295 6.15 17.03 -20.91
CA VAL A 295 5.50 15.78 -20.54
C VAL A 295 4.56 15.37 -21.67
N GLY A 296 4.80 14.20 -22.25
CA GLY A 296 4.11 13.76 -23.46
C GLY A 296 4.33 14.72 -24.62
N ASP A 297 3.25 15.30 -25.11
CA ASP A 297 3.22 16.23 -26.23
C ASP A 297 3.10 17.71 -25.81
N LYS A 298 3.34 18.05 -24.54
CA LYS A 298 3.08 19.41 -24.00
C LYS A 298 4.24 19.96 -23.20
N LEU A 299 4.48 21.27 -23.39
CA LEU A 299 5.26 22.06 -22.44
C LEU A 299 4.41 22.31 -21.19
N ILE A 300 4.84 21.79 -20.04
CA ILE A 300 4.11 21.89 -18.78
C ILE A 300 4.61 23.05 -17.91
N ALA A 301 5.92 23.29 -17.91
CA ALA A 301 6.51 24.36 -17.13
C ALA A 301 7.82 24.87 -17.77
N ALA A 302 8.12 26.14 -17.54
CA ALA A 302 9.37 26.79 -17.95
C ALA A 302 9.91 27.66 -16.83
N ALA A 303 11.20 27.52 -16.54
CA ALA A 303 11.86 28.31 -15.52
C ALA A 303 13.15 28.93 -16.08
N ARG A 304 13.35 30.24 -15.86
CA ARG A 304 14.65 30.89 -16.05
C ARG A 304 15.53 30.53 -14.86
N ARG A 305 16.74 30.08 -15.13
CA ARG A 305 17.75 29.76 -14.14
C ARG A 305 18.77 30.88 -14.04
N ASP A 306 19.03 31.36 -12.85
CA ASP A 306 20.08 32.34 -12.58
C ASP A 306 21.16 31.70 -11.71
N PRO A 307 22.48 31.95 -12.00
CA PRO A 307 23.56 31.43 -11.17
C PRO A 307 23.49 32.06 -9.74
N PRO A 308 24.11 31.40 -8.75
CA PRO A 308 24.15 31.97 -7.40
C PRO A 308 24.91 33.29 -7.41
N PHE A 309 24.30 34.30 -6.78
CA PHE A 309 24.83 35.64 -6.69
C PHE A 309 24.45 36.29 -5.38
N VAL A 310 25.18 37.32 -5.01
CA VAL A 310 24.81 38.27 -3.94
C VAL A 310 24.74 39.69 -4.54
N ILE A 311 23.97 40.53 -3.86
CA ILE A 311 23.87 41.97 -4.24
C ILE A 311 24.58 42.80 -3.15
N GLY A 312 25.55 43.58 -3.55
CA GLY A 312 26.26 44.50 -2.65
C GLY A 312 25.31 45.46 -2.00
N ASP A 313 25.51 45.73 -0.73
CA ASP A 313 24.81 46.77 0.07
C ASP A 313 25.70 47.97 0.40
N GLY A 314 27.01 47.85 0.10
CA GLY A 314 28.02 48.86 0.43
C GLY A 314 28.54 48.80 1.86
N VAL A 315 28.16 47.77 2.62
CA VAL A 315 28.50 47.69 4.09
C VAL A 315 29.13 46.32 4.42
N HIS A 316 28.53 45.22 3.94
CA HIS A 316 28.95 43.86 4.27
C HIS A 316 29.88 43.26 3.23
N SER A 317 30.81 42.44 3.67
CA SER A 317 31.65 41.60 2.79
C SER A 317 30.85 40.58 2.01
N ILE A 318 31.40 40.08 0.90
CA ILE A 318 30.77 39.03 0.11
C ILE A 318 30.48 37.77 0.97
N SER A 319 31.40 37.39 1.88
CA SER A 319 31.17 36.26 2.83
C SER A 319 29.94 36.50 3.70
N GLU A 320 29.79 37.68 4.31
CA GLU A 320 28.66 38.03 5.16
C GLU A 320 27.33 38.06 4.37
N LEU A 321 27.35 38.56 3.14
CA LEU A 321 26.18 38.57 2.25
C LEU A 321 25.76 37.15 1.86
N VAL A 322 26.70 36.24 1.64
CA VAL A 322 26.41 34.82 1.38
C VAL A 322 25.78 34.17 2.61
N GLU A 323 26.30 34.44 3.80
CA GLU A 323 25.72 33.93 5.06
C GLU A 323 24.30 34.42 5.26
N GLU A 324 24.05 35.72 5.01
CA GLU A 324 22.71 36.30 5.09
C GLU A 324 21.74 35.64 4.13
N VAL A 325 22.12 35.46 2.87
CA VAL A 325 21.30 34.73 1.86
C VAL A 325 21.05 33.27 2.29
N ASN A 326 22.04 32.63 2.91
CA ASN A 326 21.91 31.23 3.38
C ASN A 326 21.06 31.08 4.66
N ARG A 327 20.69 32.18 5.34
CA ARG A 327 19.72 32.17 6.48
C ARG A 327 18.26 32.06 6.04
N ASP A 328 17.97 32.21 4.73
CA ASP A 328 16.61 31.98 4.21
C ASP A 328 16.15 30.57 4.61
N PRO A 329 15.04 30.39 5.35
CA PRO A 329 14.58 29.10 5.83
C PRO A 329 14.22 28.10 4.72
N ARG A 330 14.02 28.60 3.49
CA ARG A 330 13.83 27.75 2.30
C ARG A 330 15.13 27.11 1.81
N ARG A 331 16.30 27.55 2.31
CA ARG A 331 17.62 27.05 1.92
C ARG A 331 18.12 25.99 2.88
N GLY A 332 18.30 24.76 2.41
CA GLY A 332 18.84 23.64 3.15
C GLY A 332 20.07 23.01 2.50
N GLN A 333 20.59 21.96 3.10
CA GLN A 333 21.61 21.14 2.49
C GLN A 333 20.93 20.04 1.64
N GLY A 334 21.51 19.71 0.48
CA GLY A 334 20.99 18.68 -0.39
C GLY A 334 19.76 19.06 -1.21
N HIS A 335 18.81 18.11 -1.36
CA HIS A 335 17.64 18.24 -2.23
C HIS A 335 16.30 18.25 -1.47
N ALA A 336 16.32 18.20 -0.15
CA ALA A 336 15.12 18.07 0.69
C ALA A 336 14.32 19.38 0.78
N THR A 337 14.98 20.53 0.66
CA THR A 337 14.36 21.88 0.75
C THR A 337 14.13 22.51 -0.63
N SER A 338 13.28 23.56 -0.67
CA SER A 338 12.95 24.28 -1.93
C SER A 338 14.18 24.90 -2.59
N LEU A 339 15.13 25.43 -1.81
CA LEU A 339 16.36 26.04 -2.28
C LEU A 339 17.56 25.33 -1.62
N THR A 340 18.71 25.35 -2.30
CA THR A 340 19.98 24.88 -1.73
C THR A 340 20.81 26.05 -1.23
N LYS A 341 21.53 25.86 -0.15
CA LYS A 341 22.49 26.84 0.35
C LYS A 341 23.56 27.11 -0.72
N ILE A 342 23.95 28.40 -0.85
CA ILE A 342 25.07 28.78 -1.72
C ILE A 342 26.32 28.16 -1.14
N ARG A 343 27.01 27.35 -1.96
CA ARG A 343 28.31 26.77 -1.60
C ARG A 343 29.39 27.84 -1.82
N PHE A 344 30.04 28.22 -0.74
CA PHE A 344 31.09 29.24 -0.75
C PHE A 344 32.45 28.55 -0.59
N ASP A 345 32.94 27.97 -1.68
CA ASP A 345 34.10 27.13 -1.79
C ASP A 345 35.12 27.67 -2.80
N GLU A 346 36.21 26.93 -3.07
CA GLU A 346 37.28 27.32 -3.98
C GLU A 346 36.78 27.70 -5.40
N ILE A 347 35.68 27.08 -5.87
CA ILE A 347 35.09 27.47 -7.17
C ILE A 347 34.48 28.88 -7.11
N ALA A 348 33.81 29.18 -5.99
CA ALA A 348 33.29 30.52 -5.76
C ALA A 348 34.42 31.53 -5.62
N PHE A 349 35.53 31.20 -4.96
CA PHE A 349 36.71 32.07 -4.81
C PHE A 349 37.36 32.33 -6.15
N THR A 350 37.58 31.35 -6.99
CA THR A 350 38.09 31.51 -8.34
C THR A 350 37.17 32.41 -9.19
N CYS A 351 35.85 32.23 -9.07
CA CYS A 351 34.87 33.09 -9.76
C CYS A 351 34.95 34.55 -9.30
N LEU A 352 35.23 34.80 -8.02
CA LEU A 352 35.45 36.15 -7.47
C LEU A 352 36.77 36.76 -8.00
N GLU A 353 37.88 35.99 -8.01
CA GLU A 353 39.15 36.43 -8.52
C GLU A 353 39.06 36.90 -9.97
N LEU A 354 38.32 36.17 -10.82
CA LEU A 354 38.07 36.55 -12.22
C LEU A 354 37.30 37.88 -12.34
N GLN A 355 36.55 38.28 -11.33
CA GLN A 355 35.85 39.56 -11.25
C GLN A 355 36.69 40.65 -10.53
N GLY A 356 37.94 40.32 -10.15
CA GLY A 356 38.81 41.22 -9.36
C GLY A 356 38.37 41.45 -7.91
N LEU A 357 37.64 40.46 -7.33
CA LEU A 357 37.07 40.49 -6.00
C LEU A 357 37.69 39.39 -5.14
N ALA A 358 37.59 39.59 -3.80
CA ALA A 358 37.95 38.60 -2.79
C ALA A 358 36.74 38.34 -1.87
N PRO A 359 36.70 37.25 -1.13
CA PRO A 359 35.66 37.00 -0.13
C PRO A 359 35.40 38.12 0.85
N THR A 360 36.43 38.86 1.20
CA THR A 360 36.39 40.02 2.09
C THR A 360 36.06 41.35 1.41
N SER A 361 35.91 41.37 0.08
CA SER A 361 35.55 42.59 -0.64
C SER A 361 34.13 43.06 -0.26
N ILE A 362 33.96 44.38 -0.18
CA ILE A 362 32.66 45.04 0.10
C ILE A 362 32.15 45.63 -1.22
N PRO A 363 31.20 44.96 -1.93
CA PRO A 363 30.69 45.46 -3.19
C PRO A 363 29.77 46.66 -2.95
N ALA A 364 29.84 47.64 -3.87
CA ALA A 364 28.99 48.83 -3.82
C ALA A 364 27.50 48.44 -3.86
N LYS A 365 26.65 49.27 -3.28
CA LYS A 365 25.20 49.04 -3.24
C LYS A 365 24.59 48.81 -4.63
N GLY A 366 23.88 47.71 -4.78
CA GLY A 366 23.22 47.29 -6.03
C GLY A 366 24.12 46.54 -7.03
N VAL A 367 25.42 46.40 -6.74
CA VAL A 367 26.33 45.61 -7.60
C VAL A 367 26.05 44.14 -7.42
N ARG A 368 25.77 43.45 -8.50
CA ARG A 368 25.58 42.00 -8.55
C ARG A 368 26.93 41.30 -8.66
N VAL A 369 27.24 40.44 -7.69
CA VAL A 369 28.46 39.64 -7.66
C VAL A 369 28.06 38.17 -7.88
N VAL A 370 28.54 37.59 -9.00
CA VAL A 370 28.26 36.20 -9.35
C VAL A 370 29.25 35.30 -8.63
N LEU A 371 28.74 34.21 -8.03
CA LEU A 371 29.54 33.28 -7.23
C LEU A 371 29.90 32.01 -7.98
N ARG A 372 29.16 31.72 -9.06
CA ARG A 372 29.43 30.59 -9.98
C ARG A 372 28.93 30.91 -11.39
N ASN A 373 29.55 30.31 -12.40
CA ASN A 373 29.13 30.49 -13.78
C ASN A 373 28.00 29.56 -14.23
N ASN A 374 27.64 28.56 -13.40
CA ASN A 374 26.52 27.65 -13.70
C ASN A 374 25.25 28.06 -12.90
N ALA A 375 24.10 27.91 -13.55
CA ALA A 375 22.80 28.27 -12.98
C ALA A 375 22.10 27.07 -12.26
N ASN A 376 22.86 26.13 -11.71
CA ASN A 376 22.29 24.95 -11.07
C ASN A 376 21.72 25.28 -9.68
N LEU A 377 20.48 24.84 -9.43
CA LEU A 377 19.83 24.99 -8.11
C LEU A 377 20.59 24.26 -7.00
N SER A 378 21.22 23.11 -7.34
CA SER A 378 22.00 22.30 -6.38
C SER A 378 23.26 23.02 -5.85
N THR A 379 23.67 24.12 -6.47
CA THR A 379 24.81 24.94 -6.06
C THR A 379 24.41 26.32 -5.50
N GLY A 380 23.12 26.54 -5.26
CA GLY A 380 22.58 27.79 -4.71
C GLY A 380 21.98 28.75 -5.74
N GLY A 381 21.90 28.35 -7.02
CA GLY A 381 21.20 29.11 -8.06
C GLY A 381 19.72 29.30 -7.77
N THR A 382 19.08 30.23 -8.49
CA THR A 382 17.65 30.53 -8.36
C THR A 382 16.88 30.21 -9.63
N ALA A 383 15.57 30.00 -9.52
CA ALA A 383 14.65 29.77 -10.62
C ALA A 383 13.50 30.80 -10.58
N THR A 384 13.17 31.33 -11.75
CA THR A 384 11.98 32.18 -11.95
C THR A 384 11.03 31.50 -12.89
N ASP A 385 9.77 31.30 -12.46
CA ASP A 385 8.73 30.77 -13.34
C ASP A 385 8.43 31.76 -14.49
N VAL A 386 8.47 31.26 -15.73
CA VAL A 386 8.18 32.02 -16.95
C VAL A 386 7.21 31.24 -17.86
N THR A 387 6.51 30.28 -17.33
CA THR A 387 5.69 29.33 -18.11
C THR A 387 4.66 30.01 -18.99
N ASP A 388 3.94 30.97 -18.45
CA ASP A 388 2.85 31.66 -19.15
C ASP A 388 3.35 32.67 -20.19
N GLU A 389 4.66 32.98 -20.18
CA GLU A 389 5.30 33.95 -21.08
C GLU A 389 5.90 33.26 -22.33
N VAL A 390 5.99 31.93 -22.35
CA VAL A 390 6.68 31.20 -23.42
C VAL A 390 5.94 31.31 -24.73
N HIS A 391 6.66 31.81 -25.73
CA HIS A 391 6.14 31.91 -27.10
C HIS A 391 5.76 30.50 -27.64
N PRO A 392 4.59 30.37 -28.33
CA PRO A 392 4.13 29.06 -28.82
C PRO A 392 5.13 28.33 -29.74
N ALA A 393 5.84 29.06 -30.58
CA ALA A 393 6.88 28.47 -31.44
C ALA A 393 8.06 27.91 -30.63
N LEU A 394 8.43 28.59 -29.53
CA LEU A 394 9.47 28.10 -28.63
C LEU A 394 9.03 26.85 -27.89
N ALA A 395 7.80 26.84 -27.40
CA ALA A 395 7.18 25.63 -26.77
C ALA A 395 7.16 24.44 -27.77
N ALA A 396 6.76 24.68 -29.01
CA ALA A 396 6.75 23.67 -30.09
C ALA A 396 8.16 23.09 -30.38
N ARG A 397 9.22 23.92 -30.33
CA ARG A 397 10.61 23.44 -30.51
C ARG A 397 11.04 22.54 -29.32
N ALA A 398 10.65 22.87 -28.11
CA ALA A 398 10.94 22.02 -26.92
C ALA A 398 10.22 20.65 -27.01
N VAL A 399 8.96 20.65 -27.41
CA VAL A 399 8.21 19.40 -27.65
C VAL A 399 8.82 18.58 -28.78
N ALA A 400 9.18 19.21 -29.90
CA ALA A 400 9.85 18.54 -31.01
C ALA A 400 11.20 17.93 -30.60
N ALA A 401 11.94 18.60 -29.72
CA ALA A 401 13.18 18.06 -29.15
C ALA A 401 12.95 16.81 -28.29
N ALA A 402 11.94 16.82 -27.45
CA ALA A 402 11.54 15.65 -26.63
C ALA A 402 11.15 14.45 -27.51
N GLN A 403 10.29 14.68 -28.48
CA GLN A 403 9.80 13.66 -29.41
C GLN A 403 10.94 13.08 -30.28
N MET A 404 11.88 13.93 -30.75
CA MET A 404 12.99 13.47 -31.55
C MET A 404 13.97 12.57 -30.80
N VAL A 405 14.15 12.81 -29.52
CA VAL A 405 14.93 11.94 -28.62
C VAL A 405 14.11 10.72 -28.20
N GLY A 406 12.77 10.84 -28.14
CA GLY A 406 11.85 9.77 -27.72
C GLY A 406 11.64 9.69 -26.21
N LEU A 407 11.73 10.81 -25.49
CA LEU A 407 11.49 10.89 -24.05
C LEU A 407 10.05 11.33 -23.75
N ASP A 408 9.39 10.61 -22.86
CA ASP A 408 8.03 10.91 -22.38
C ASP A 408 8.01 12.10 -21.43
N ILE A 409 9.03 12.18 -20.57
CA ILE A 409 9.23 13.25 -19.61
C ILE A 409 10.67 13.73 -19.75
N CYS A 410 10.85 14.97 -20.07
CA CYS A 410 12.19 15.49 -20.24
C CYS A 410 12.35 16.96 -19.82
N GLY A 411 13.57 17.29 -19.41
CA GLY A 411 14.00 18.66 -19.20
C GLY A 411 14.80 19.15 -20.41
N VAL A 412 14.30 20.17 -21.07
CA VAL A 412 14.97 20.79 -22.23
C VAL A 412 15.68 22.04 -21.77
N ASP A 413 17.01 22.10 -21.96
CA ASP A 413 17.82 23.28 -21.65
C ASP A 413 17.89 24.19 -22.87
N VAL A 414 17.39 25.38 -22.68
CA VAL A 414 17.28 26.41 -23.73
C VAL A 414 18.10 27.63 -23.35
N VAL A 415 18.88 28.16 -24.29
CA VAL A 415 19.57 29.45 -24.11
C VAL A 415 19.02 30.43 -25.14
N CYS A 416 18.48 31.55 -24.66
CA CYS A 416 17.93 32.60 -25.47
C CYS A 416 17.86 33.94 -24.70
N GLN A 417 17.69 35.06 -25.42
CA GLN A 417 17.62 36.37 -24.77
C GLN A 417 16.33 36.55 -23.93
N ASN A 418 15.19 36.02 -24.41
CA ASN A 418 13.92 35.99 -23.70
C ASN A 418 13.02 34.88 -24.27
N VAL A 419 11.98 34.54 -23.51
CA VAL A 419 11.01 33.48 -23.91
C VAL A 419 9.83 33.99 -24.75
N LEU A 420 9.75 35.29 -25.00
CA LEU A 420 8.66 35.96 -25.69
C LEU A 420 8.75 35.89 -27.23
N LYS A 421 9.86 35.37 -27.78
CA LYS A 421 10.14 35.24 -29.21
C LYS A 421 10.56 33.80 -29.53
N SER A 422 10.47 33.45 -30.83
CA SER A 422 11.02 32.18 -31.33
C SER A 422 12.55 32.10 -31.17
N LEU A 423 13.12 30.90 -31.18
CA LEU A 423 14.58 30.71 -31.13
C LEU A 423 15.25 31.28 -32.37
N GLU A 424 14.64 31.17 -33.53
CA GLU A 424 15.12 31.63 -34.81
C GLU A 424 15.29 33.15 -34.86
N GLU A 425 14.31 33.90 -34.33
CA GLU A 425 14.34 35.39 -34.34
C GLU A 425 15.45 35.98 -33.47
N GLN A 426 15.93 35.24 -32.48
CA GLN A 426 16.92 35.71 -31.50
C GLN A 426 18.22 34.93 -31.51
N HIS A 427 18.41 34.03 -32.49
CA HIS A 427 19.56 33.13 -32.59
C HIS A 427 19.80 32.30 -31.30
N GLY A 428 18.73 31.96 -30.61
CA GLY A 428 18.74 31.06 -29.44
C GLY A 428 18.88 29.60 -29.86
N GLY A 429 19.01 28.68 -28.89
CA GLY A 429 19.11 27.27 -29.22
C GLY A 429 18.88 26.36 -28.04
N ILE A 430 18.54 25.11 -28.34
CA ILE A 430 18.46 24.01 -27.36
C ILE A 430 19.87 23.43 -27.19
N VAL A 431 20.38 23.48 -25.98
CA VAL A 431 21.76 23.05 -25.68
C VAL A 431 21.83 21.63 -25.14
N GLU A 432 20.76 21.13 -24.50
CA GLU A 432 20.70 19.79 -23.89
C GLU A 432 19.26 19.34 -23.75
N VAL A 433 19.05 18.01 -23.82
CA VAL A 433 17.81 17.33 -23.48
C VAL A 433 18.13 16.32 -22.38
N ASN A 434 17.41 16.36 -21.27
CA ASN A 434 17.72 15.57 -20.07
C ASN A 434 16.59 14.61 -19.74
N ALA A 435 16.89 13.31 -19.62
CA ALA A 435 16.01 12.35 -18.99
C ALA A 435 15.94 12.58 -17.46
N ALA A 436 14.96 12.05 -16.80
CA ALA A 436 14.75 12.17 -15.35
C ALA A 436 14.91 13.60 -14.80
N PRO A 437 14.22 14.61 -15.34
CA PRO A 437 14.44 15.99 -14.94
C PRO A 437 14.07 16.23 -13.49
N GLY A 438 14.89 17.00 -12.76
CA GLY A 438 14.51 17.49 -11.43
C GLY A 438 13.34 18.48 -11.53
N LEU A 439 12.26 18.20 -10.81
CA LEU A 439 11.01 18.98 -10.87
C LEU A 439 10.98 20.16 -9.89
N ARG A 440 11.89 20.20 -8.91
CA ARG A 440 11.91 21.16 -7.80
C ARG A 440 11.76 22.61 -8.24
N MET A 441 12.47 23.03 -9.31
CA MET A 441 12.43 24.41 -9.80
C MET A 441 11.07 24.85 -10.35
N HIS A 442 10.26 23.88 -10.81
CA HIS A 442 8.91 24.12 -11.32
C HIS A 442 7.86 24.02 -10.22
N LEU A 443 8.10 23.19 -9.18
CA LEU A 443 7.20 23.03 -8.03
C LEU A 443 7.27 24.24 -7.08
N SER A 444 8.51 24.69 -6.79
CA SER A 444 8.78 25.76 -5.85
C SER A 444 9.86 26.69 -6.38
N PRO A 445 9.55 27.51 -7.42
CA PRO A 445 10.50 28.48 -7.95
C PRO A 445 10.86 29.52 -6.90
N SER A 446 12.05 30.15 -7.04
CA SER A 446 12.46 31.24 -6.16
C SER A 446 11.55 32.45 -6.32
N TYR A 447 11.08 32.69 -7.55
CA TYR A 447 10.20 33.78 -7.95
C TYR A 447 9.11 33.25 -8.92
N GLY A 448 7.89 33.78 -8.81
CA GLY A 448 6.75 33.37 -9.63
C GLY A 448 5.91 32.27 -8.98
N THR A 449 5.16 31.52 -9.80
CA THR A 449 4.13 30.56 -9.35
C THR A 449 4.63 29.13 -9.49
N GLY A 450 4.47 28.33 -8.43
CA GLY A 450 4.71 26.89 -8.51
C GLY A 450 3.71 26.17 -9.41
N ARG A 451 4.19 25.23 -10.21
CA ARG A 451 3.37 24.50 -11.21
C ARG A 451 3.07 23.09 -10.72
N LYS A 452 1.86 22.62 -10.96
CA LYS A 452 1.39 21.27 -10.59
C LYS A 452 1.88 20.21 -11.58
N VAL A 453 3.18 20.07 -11.71
CA VAL A 453 3.81 19.18 -12.71
C VAL A 453 3.54 17.69 -12.43
N GLY A 454 3.32 17.31 -11.16
CA GLY A 454 2.96 15.94 -10.80
C GLY A 454 1.62 15.50 -11.40
N GLU A 455 0.62 16.40 -11.48
CA GLU A 455 -0.68 16.12 -12.12
C GLU A 455 -0.51 15.80 -13.62
N ALA A 456 0.35 16.52 -14.32
CA ALA A 456 0.62 16.28 -15.74
C ALA A 456 1.30 14.92 -15.96
N ILE A 457 2.24 14.53 -15.10
CA ILE A 457 2.92 13.23 -15.16
C ILE A 457 1.93 12.09 -14.88
N ILE A 458 1.09 12.21 -13.87
CA ILE A 458 0.06 11.20 -13.57
C ILE A 458 -0.97 11.12 -14.72
N ALA A 459 -1.31 12.22 -15.36
CA ALA A 459 -2.20 12.22 -16.52
C ALA A 459 -1.55 11.52 -17.74
N GLU A 460 -0.25 11.65 -17.94
CA GLU A 460 0.51 10.94 -18.97
C GLU A 460 0.55 9.42 -18.69
N MET A 461 0.75 9.03 -17.42
CA MET A 461 0.83 7.62 -17.03
C MET A 461 -0.49 6.88 -17.19
N PHE A 462 -1.62 7.49 -16.83
CA PHE A 462 -2.92 6.82 -16.68
C PHE A 462 -4.04 7.41 -17.55
N GLY A 463 -3.78 8.46 -18.31
CA GLY A 463 -4.82 9.20 -19.01
C GLY A 463 -5.69 10.01 -18.05
N GLN A 464 -6.76 10.62 -18.55
CA GLN A 464 -7.68 11.46 -17.76
C GLN A 464 -8.71 10.58 -17.02
N GLY A 465 -8.90 10.80 -15.71
CA GLY A 465 -9.96 10.16 -14.94
C GLY A 465 -9.72 8.70 -14.51
N ASP A 466 -8.66 8.04 -14.95
CA ASP A 466 -8.31 6.68 -14.52
C ASP A 466 -7.71 6.70 -13.11
N ASP A 467 -8.25 5.89 -12.19
CA ASP A 467 -7.77 5.73 -10.81
C ASP A 467 -6.83 4.52 -10.64
N ALA A 468 -6.43 3.89 -11.75
CA ALA A 468 -5.48 2.78 -11.82
C ALA A 468 -5.81 1.60 -10.88
N ARG A 469 -7.11 1.35 -10.64
CA ARG A 469 -7.56 0.29 -9.75
C ARG A 469 -8.13 -0.89 -10.52
N ILE A 470 -7.93 -2.06 -9.97
CA ILE A 470 -8.67 -3.26 -10.30
C ILE A 470 -9.81 -3.44 -9.27
N PRO A 471 -10.89 -4.15 -9.59
CA PRO A 471 -11.89 -4.57 -8.62
C PRO A 471 -11.25 -5.37 -7.49
N VAL A 472 -11.47 -4.94 -6.24
CA VAL A 472 -11.07 -5.65 -5.02
C VAL A 472 -12.32 -6.10 -4.29
N ILE A 473 -12.45 -7.40 -4.07
CA ILE A 473 -13.52 -8.03 -3.31
C ILE A 473 -12.91 -8.61 -2.04
N ALA A 474 -13.23 -8.03 -0.89
CA ALA A 474 -12.74 -8.49 0.40
C ALA A 474 -13.80 -9.33 1.11
N VAL A 475 -13.46 -10.52 1.57
CA VAL A 475 -14.39 -11.45 2.23
C VAL A 475 -13.92 -11.75 3.63
N THR A 476 -14.76 -11.47 4.62
CA THR A 476 -14.55 -11.82 6.02
C THR A 476 -15.77 -12.55 6.60
N GLY A 477 -15.63 -13.09 7.78
CA GLY A 477 -16.67 -13.79 8.52
C GLY A 477 -16.05 -14.81 9.46
N THR A 478 -16.88 -15.47 10.26
CA THR A 478 -16.44 -16.61 11.09
C THR A 478 -16.28 -17.84 10.21
N ASN A 479 -17.33 -18.22 9.48
CA ASN A 479 -17.36 -19.38 8.57
C ASN A 479 -17.69 -18.98 7.12
N GLY A 480 -17.39 -19.84 6.15
CA GLY A 480 -17.76 -19.68 4.74
C GLY A 480 -16.82 -18.80 3.90
N LYS A 481 -15.82 -18.15 4.46
CA LYS A 481 -14.91 -17.23 3.75
C LYS A 481 -14.25 -17.88 2.52
N THR A 482 -13.50 -18.95 2.72
CA THR A 482 -12.73 -19.65 1.68
C THR A 482 -13.60 -20.11 0.52
N THR A 483 -14.75 -20.72 0.82
CA THR A 483 -15.69 -21.17 -0.22
C THR A 483 -16.28 -19.99 -1.00
N THR A 484 -16.66 -18.91 -0.29
CA THR A 484 -17.17 -17.69 -0.94
C THR A 484 -16.11 -17.04 -1.83
N VAL A 485 -14.84 -16.96 -1.38
CA VAL A 485 -13.72 -16.42 -2.18
C VAL A 485 -13.51 -17.25 -3.43
N ARG A 486 -13.39 -18.58 -3.30
CA ARG A 486 -13.16 -19.49 -4.44
C ARG A 486 -14.30 -19.45 -5.46
N LEU A 487 -15.55 -19.49 -5.00
CA LEU A 487 -16.71 -19.40 -5.88
C LEU A 487 -16.79 -18.03 -6.57
N THR A 488 -16.56 -16.95 -5.84
CA THR A 488 -16.53 -15.59 -6.41
C THR A 488 -15.42 -15.47 -7.46
N ALA A 489 -14.21 -15.95 -7.16
CA ALA A 489 -13.08 -15.94 -8.09
C ALA A 489 -13.43 -16.74 -9.38
N HIS A 490 -14.00 -17.93 -9.23
CA HIS A 490 -14.42 -18.75 -10.37
C HIS A 490 -15.47 -18.05 -11.25
N ILE A 491 -16.44 -17.33 -10.63
CA ILE A 491 -17.43 -16.53 -11.38
C ILE A 491 -16.75 -15.40 -12.18
N LEU A 492 -15.77 -14.72 -11.59
CA LEU A 492 -15.02 -13.67 -12.27
C LEU A 492 -14.16 -14.22 -13.42
N GLU A 493 -13.59 -15.39 -13.25
CA GLU A 493 -12.84 -16.10 -14.32
C GLU A 493 -13.75 -16.46 -15.51
N GLN A 494 -15.02 -16.84 -15.26
CA GLN A 494 -16.01 -17.04 -16.34
C GLN A 494 -16.33 -15.74 -17.11
N ALA A 495 -16.12 -14.59 -16.49
CA ALA A 495 -16.23 -13.30 -17.16
C ALA A 495 -14.95 -12.89 -17.91
N GLY A 496 -13.94 -13.78 -17.97
CA GLY A 496 -12.68 -13.55 -18.68
C GLY A 496 -11.65 -12.74 -17.91
N LEU A 497 -11.84 -12.50 -16.62
CA LEU A 497 -10.88 -11.77 -15.79
C LEU A 497 -9.78 -12.72 -15.27
N ARG A 498 -8.55 -12.24 -15.26
CA ARG A 498 -7.42 -12.91 -14.59
C ARG A 498 -7.50 -12.61 -13.11
N VAL A 499 -7.92 -13.61 -12.34
CA VAL A 499 -8.20 -13.42 -10.91
C VAL A 499 -6.99 -13.79 -10.07
N GLY A 500 -6.67 -12.91 -9.10
CA GLY A 500 -5.80 -13.20 -7.97
C GLY A 500 -6.63 -13.39 -6.70
N MET A 501 -6.34 -14.45 -5.93
CA MET A 501 -7.04 -14.67 -4.66
C MET A 501 -6.09 -15.08 -3.53
N THR A 502 -6.48 -14.72 -2.30
CA THR A 502 -5.82 -15.13 -1.06
C THR A 502 -6.76 -15.96 -0.21
N LEU A 503 -6.23 -17.02 0.37
CA LEU A 503 -6.97 -18.01 1.15
C LEU A 503 -6.17 -18.47 2.36
N THR A 504 -6.79 -19.22 3.26
CA THR A 504 -6.10 -19.92 4.35
C THR A 504 -5.14 -21.02 3.88
N ASP A 505 -5.25 -21.48 2.66
CA ASP A 505 -4.43 -22.53 2.05
C ASP A 505 -3.47 -22.02 0.97
N GLY A 506 -3.42 -20.70 0.72
CA GLY A 506 -2.42 -20.15 -0.20
C GLY A 506 -2.81 -18.84 -0.90
N VAL A 507 -1.92 -18.42 -1.79
CA VAL A 507 -2.13 -17.35 -2.77
C VAL A 507 -2.20 -17.97 -4.16
N PHE A 508 -3.22 -17.61 -4.92
CA PHE A 508 -3.43 -18.12 -6.26
C PHE A 508 -3.58 -16.99 -7.28
N VAL A 509 -2.96 -17.15 -8.44
CA VAL A 509 -3.13 -16.26 -9.60
C VAL A 509 -3.50 -17.09 -10.80
N GLN A 510 -4.67 -16.83 -11.40
CA GLN A 510 -5.21 -17.61 -12.53
C GLN A 510 -5.20 -19.14 -12.25
N GLY A 511 -5.63 -19.54 -11.06
CA GLY A 511 -5.66 -20.93 -10.61
C GLY A 511 -4.29 -21.53 -10.23
N THR A 512 -3.18 -20.85 -10.50
CA THR A 512 -1.84 -21.31 -10.10
C THR A 512 -1.50 -20.84 -8.70
N GLN A 513 -1.12 -21.76 -7.82
CA GLN A 513 -0.65 -21.44 -6.48
C GLN A 513 0.75 -20.84 -6.51
N ILE A 514 0.93 -19.64 -5.97
CA ILE A 514 2.21 -18.93 -5.92
C ILE A 514 2.80 -18.81 -4.50
N ASP A 515 2.00 -19.05 -3.49
CA ASP A 515 2.43 -19.13 -2.08
C ASP A 515 1.52 -20.12 -1.32
N SER A 516 2.00 -20.71 -0.24
CA SER A 516 1.30 -21.74 0.55
C SER A 516 1.20 -21.35 2.03
N GLY A 517 0.29 -22.00 2.75
CA GLY A 517 -0.01 -21.76 4.15
C GLY A 517 -1.09 -20.70 4.36
N ASP A 518 -1.27 -20.22 5.60
CA ASP A 518 -2.29 -19.20 5.92
C ASP A 518 -1.96 -17.85 5.27
N CYS A 519 -2.54 -17.64 4.10
CA CYS A 519 -2.39 -16.45 3.27
C CYS A 519 -3.57 -15.47 3.38
N SER A 520 -4.40 -15.55 4.42
CA SER A 520 -5.56 -14.68 4.67
C SER A 520 -5.21 -13.31 5.25
N GLY A 521 -3.94 -12.95 5.24
CA GLY A 521 -3.41 -11.71 5.80
C GLY A 521 -3.02 -10.64 4.78
N PRO A 522 -2.67 -9.42 5.25
CA PRO A 522 -2.36 -8.29 4.37
C PRO A 522 -1.09 -8.47 3.54
N ARG A 523 -0.13 -9.27 3.99
CA ARG A 523 1.08 -9.58 3.22
C ARG A 523 0.72 -10.28 1.90
N SER A 524 -0.09 -11.32 1.97
CA SER A 524 -0.53 -12.10 0.81
C SER A 524 -1.45 -11.28 -0.10
N ALA A 525 -2.35 -10.48 0.49
CA ALA A 525 -3.18 -9.53 -0.26
C ALA A 525 -2.32 -8.53 -1.05
N ARG A 526 -1.22 -8.03 -0.47
CA ARG A 526 -0.26 -7.17 -1.19
C ARG A 526 0.39 -7.89 -2.37
N SER A 527 0.75 -9.17 -2.23
CA SER A 527 1.33 -9.96 -3.33
C SER A 527 0.37 -10.05 -4.53
N VAL A 528 -0.93 -10.29 -4.27
CA VAL A 528 -1.96 -10.29 -5.31
C VAL A 528 -2.11 -8.92 -5.98
N LEU A 529 -2.22 -7.84 -5.17
CA LEU A 529 -2.41 -6.48 -5.68
C LEU A 529 -1.20 -5.95 -6.47
N MET A 530 -0.01 -6.50 -6.22
CA MET A 530 1.22 -6.15 -6.95
C MET A 530 1.45 -7.01 -8.19
N HIS A 531 0.68 -8.07 -8.40
CA HIS A 531 0.93 -8.98 -9.51
C HIS A 531 0.40 -8.40 -10.83
N PRO A 532 1.23 -8.22 -11.88
CA PRO A 532 0.82 -7.54 -13.11
C PRO A 532 -0.25 -8.28 -13.93
N ASP A 533 -0.41 -9.59 -13.73
CA ASP A 533 -1.39 -10.41 -14.43
C ASP A 533 -2.74 -10.52 -13.70
N VAL A 534 -3.02 -9.68 -12.72
CA VAL A 534 -4.26 -9.70 -11.95
C VAL A 534 -5.19 -8.57 -12.41
N ASP A 535 -6.36 -8.93 -12.97
CA ASP A 535 -7.41 -7.97 -13.37
C ASP A 535 -8.47 -7.76 -12.30
N ALA A 536 -8.60 -8.71 -11.36
CA ALA A 536 -9.49 -8.61 -10.21
C ALA A 536 -8.91 -9.39 -9.03
N ALA A 537 -9.06 -8.86 -7.81
CA ALA A 537 -8.58 -9.47 -6.58
C ALA A 537 -9.74 -9.91 -5.69
N VAL A 538 -9.76 -11.19 -5.26
CA VAL A 538 -10.71 -11.72 -4.27
C VAL A 538 -9.92 -12.15 -3.04
N LEU A 539 -10.08 -11.40 -1.94
CA LEU A 539 -9.17 -11.47 -0.80
C LEU A 539 -9.90 -12.02 0.43
N GLU A 540 -9.53 -13.22 0.88
CA GLU A 540 -9.90 -13.68 2.21
C GLU A 540 -9.22 -12.78 3.24
N THR A 541 -10.02 -12.16 4.13
CA THR A 541 -9.53 -11.21 5.12
C THR A 541 -9.85 -11.71 6.51
N ALA A 542 -8.87 -12.38 7.10
CA ALA A 542 -9.01 -12.94 8.44
C ALA A 542 -8.76 -11.91 9.54
N ARG A 543 -9.36 -12.15 10.70
CA ARG A 543 -9.23 -11.38 11.93
C ARG A 543 -7.77 -11.06 12.28
N GLY A 544 -6.91 -12.09 12.29
CA GLY A 544 -5.51 -11.96 12.71
C GLY A 544 -4.71 -11.00 11.85
N GLY A 545 -4.99 -10.95 10.55
CA GLY A 545 -4.34 -10.03 9.62
C GLY A 545 -4.67 -8.57 9.92
N ILE A 546 -5.96 -8.27 10.11
CA ILE A 546 -6.44 -6.90 10.41
C ILE A 546 -5.82 -6.38 11.71
N LEU A 547 -5.75 -7.25 12.75
CA LEU A 547 -5.17 -6.89 14.05
C LEU A 547 -3.65 -6.68 14.02
N ARG A 548 -2.93 -7.41 13.16
CA ARG A 548 -1.46 -7.34 13.12
C ARG A 548 -0.92 -6.19 12.29
N GLU A 549 -1.56 -5.90 11.14
CA GLU A 549 -1.01 -4.94 10.16
C GLU A 549 -2.06 -4.02 9.53
N GLY A 550 -3.37 -4.24 9.79
CA GLY A 550 -4.45 -3.57 9.07
C GLY A 550 -4.71 -4.21 7.70
N LEU A 551 -5.44 -3.52 6.81
CA LEU A 551 -5.73 -3.96 5.45
C LEU A 551 -4.55 -3.65 4.51
N ALA A 552 -4.41 -4.46 3.44
CA ALA A 552 -3.43 -4.21 2.38
C ALA A 552 -3.91 -3.20 1.33
N PHE A 553 -5.16 -2.82 1.37
CA PHE A 553 -5.83 -1.90 0.45
C PHE A 553 -6.53 -0.79 1.24
N ASP A 554 -6.61 0.38 0.65
CA ASP A 554 -7.27 1.56 1.22
C ASP A 554 -8.77 1.56 0.97
N ARG A 555 -9.24 0.96 -0.14
CA ARG A 555 -10.65 0.73 -0.43
C ARG A 555 -10.86 -0.52 -1.28
N CYS A 556 -12.06 -1.12 -1.18
CA CYS A 556 -12.52 -2.24 -2.01
C CYS A 556 -13.81 -1.88 -2.75
N GLN A 557 -14.06 -2.58 -3.87
CA GLN A 557 -15.31 -2.46 -4.61
C GLN A 557 -16.44 -3.17 -3.89
N VAL A 558 -16.14 -4.35 -3.32
CA VAL A 558 -17.11 -5.14 -2.57
C VAL A 558 -16.48 -5.64 -1.27
N ALA A 559 -17.23 -5.49 -0.17
CA ALA A 559 -16.90 -6.11 1.13
C ALA A 559 -17.98 -7.11 1.50
N VAL A 560 -17.60 -8.36 1.74
CA VAL A 560 -18.52 -9.44 2.13
C VAL A 560 -18.33 -9.80 3.59
N VAL A 561 -19.40 -9.82 4.38
CA VAL A 561 -19.42 -10.38 5.73
C VAL A 561 -20.38 -11.57 5.74
N THR A 562 -19.84 -12.77 5.78
CA THR A 562 -20.65 -14.01 5.69
C THR A 562 -21.47 -14.24 6.95
N ASN A 563 -20.82 -14.17 8.11
CA ASN A 563 -21.46 -14.30 9.45
C ASN A 563 -20.49 -13.86 10.54
N ILE A 564 -21.01 -13.62 11.74
CA ILE A 564 -20.25 -13.25 12.95
C ILE A 564 -20.69 -14.17 14.10
N GLY A 565 -20.03 -15.30 14.22
CA GLY A 565 -20.31 -16.29 15.25
C GLY A 565 -19.40 -16.16 16.47
N SER A 566 -19.78 -16.83 17.57
CA SER A 566 -19.02 -16.85 18.83
C SER A 566 -17.73 -17.69 18.76
N GLY A 567 -17.61 -18.55 17.75
CA GLY A 567 -16.50 -19.50 17.61
C GLY A 567 -15.20 -18.96 17.00
N ASP A 568 -15.03 -17.64 16.84
CA ASP A 568 -13.85 -17.05 16.14
C ASP A 568 -12.81 -16.52 17.14
N HIS A 569 -12.13 -17.43 17.88
CA HIS A 569 -11.02 -17.11 18.80
C HIS A 569 -11.34 -15.96 19.79
N LEU A 570 -12.52 -15.94 20.38
CA LEU A 570 -12.84 -14.99 21.45
C LEU A 570 -11.88 -15.18 22.63
N GLY A 571 -11.57 -14.08 23.32
CA GLY A 571 -10.63 -14.06 24.44
C GLY A 571 -9.19 -13.67 24.07
N LEU A 572 -8.84 -13.63 22.76
CA LEU A 572 -7.51 -13.22 22.31
C LEU A 572 -7.48 -11.76 21.83
N ASN A 573 -6.41 -11.04 22.20
CA ASN A 573 -6.17 -9.64 21.81
C ASN A 573 -7.33 -8.70 22.18
N TYR A 574 -7.91 -8.88 23.36
CA TYR A 574 -9.01 -8.07 23.91
C TYR A 574 -10.33 -8.11 23.10
N ILE A 575 -10.48 -9.09 22.20
CA ILE A 575 -11.73 -9.36 21.49
C ILE A 575 -12.46 -10.45 22.26
N THR A 576 -13.42 -10.05 23.10
CA THR A 576 -14.07 -10.96 24.08
C THR A 576 -15.52 -11.29 23.72
N THR A 577 -16.15 -10.47 22.89
CA THR A 577 -17.55 -10.62 22.50
C THR A 577 -17.72 -10.70 20.97
N ALA A 578 -18.88 -11.17 20.51
CA ALA A 578 -19.23 -11.13 19.09
C ALA A 578 -19.36 -9.69 18.55
N GLU A 579 -19.74 -8.75 19.41
CA GLU A 579 -19.80 -7.33 19.11
C GLU A 579 -18.39 -6.74 18.88
N ASP A 580 -17.39 -7.10 19.68
CA ASP A 580 -16.00 -6.71 19.46
C ASP A 580 -15.49 -7.26 18.12
N LEU A 581 -15.84 -8.52 17.84
CA LEU A 581 -15.51 -9.16 16.56
C LEU A 581 -16.17 -8.46 15.38
N ALA A 582 -17.42 -7.99 15.56
CA ALA A 582 -18.12 -7.20 14.54
C ALA A 582 -17.42 -5.87 14.25
N VAL A 583 -16.93 -5.17 15.28
CA VAL A 583 -16.16 -3.93 15.11
C VAL A 583 -14.90 -4.18 14.29
N LEU A 584 -14.21 -5.28 14.52
CA LEU A 584 -13.03 -5.67 13.75
C LEU A 584 -13.37 -6.06 12.30
N LYS A 585 -14.35 -6.95 12.10
CA LYS A 585 -14.75 -7.39 10.75
C LYS A 585 -15.36 -6.25 9.91
N ARG A 586 -15.97 -5.25 10.56
CA ARG A 586 -16.51 -4.05 9.94
C ARG A 586 -15.44 -3.19 9.24
N VAL A 587 -14.17 -3.36 9.55
CA VAL A 587 -13.08 -2.60 8.91
C VAL A 587 -13.12 -2.70 7.38
N ILE A 588 -13.40 -3.88 6.80
CA ILE A 588 -13.54 -4.00 5.35
C ILE A 588 -14.76 -3.24 4.81
N VAL A 589 -15.87 -3.24 5.56
CA VAL A 589 -17.12 -2.55 5.20
C VAL A 589 -16.93 -1.03 5.22
N GLN A 590 -16.20 -0.51 6.22
CA GLN A 590 -15.86 0.92 6.32
C GLN A 590 -15.00 1.42 5.14
N ASN A 591 -14.29 0.52 4.48
CA ASN A 591 -13.41 0.82 3.35
C ASN A 591 -13.99 0.43 1.98
N VAL A 592 -15.31 0.24 1.90
CA VAL A 592 -16.02 0.12 0.61
C VAL A 592 -15.96 1.46 -0.13
N ALA A 593 -15.75 1.42 -1.45
CA ALA A 593 -15.84 2.61 -2.30
C ALA A 593 -17.26 3.21 -2.25
N THR A 594 -17.39 4.52 -2.40
CA THR A 594 -18.72 5.18 -2.41
C THR A 594 -19.64 4.67 -3.53
N THR A 595 -19.07 4.12 -4.60
CA THR A 595 -19.78 3.46 -5.72
C THR A 595 -19.86 1.94 -5.55
N GLY A 596 -19.32 1.39 -4.47
CA GLY A 596 -19.23 -0.04 -4.21
C GLY A 596 -20.32 -0.55 -3.29
N TYR A 597 -20.21 -1.81 -2.87
CA TYR A 597 -21.22 -2.51 -2.11
C TYR A 597 -20.67 -3.26 -0.89
N ALA A 598 -21.42 -3.18 0.22
CA ALA A 598 -21.28 -4.15 1.32
C ALA A 598 -22.31 -5.28 1.12
N VAL A 599 -21.84 -6.51 1.06
CA VAL A 599 -22.65 -7.74 0.98
C VAL A 599 -22.73 -8.35 2.37
N LEU A 600 -23.96 -8.36 2.95
CA LEU A 600 -24.15 -8.68 4.37
C LEU A 600 -25.24 -9.73 4.54
N ASN A 601 -25.01 -10.68 5.44
CA ASN A 601 -25.97 -11.68 5.82
C ASN A 601 -27.10 -11.08 6.68
N ALA A 602 -28.32 -11.05 6.16
CA ALA A 602 -29.49 -10.54 6.89
C ALA A 602 -30.00 -11.53 7.95
N ASP A 603 -29.65 -12.83 7.82
CA ASP A 603 -30.02 -13.86 8.81
C ASP A 603 -29.12 -13.78 10.05
N ASP A 604 -28.02 -13.05 9.99
CA ASP A 604 -27.15 -12.71 11.11
C ASP A 604 -27.30 -11.22 11.50
N PRO A 605 -28.02 -10.92 12.59
CA PRO A 605 -28.26 -9.53 12.99
C PRO A 605 -26.99 -8.73 13.31
N ILE A 606 -25.92 -9.39 13.74
CA ILE A 606 -24.64 -8.73 14.04
C ILE A 606 -23.95 -8.34 12.74
N ALA A 607 -23.88 -9.26 11.78
CA ALA A 607 -23.34 -8.98 10.44
C ALA A 607 -24.15 -7.89 9.72
N ALA A 608 -25.50 -7.95 9.79
CA ALA A 608 -26.36 -6.96 9.17
C ALA A 608 -26.13 -5.54 9.69
N ARG A 609 -25.89 -5.36 10.99
CA ARG A 609 -25.59 -4.06 11.62
C ARG A 609 -24.29 -3.43 11.13
N CYS A 610 -23.34 -4.22 10.59
CA CYS A 610 -22.12 -3.67 10.00
C CYS A 610 -22.40 -2.71 8.83
N GLY A 611 -23.57 -2.84 8.19
CA GLY A 611 -24.01 -1.97 7.08
C GLY A 611 -24.10 -0.50 7.42
N ALA A 612 -24.35 -0.13 8.68
CA ALA A 612 -24.38 1.26 9.13
C ALA A 612 -23.05 2.01 8.92
N ALA A 613 -21.95 1.30 8.75
CA ALA A 613 -20.62 1.88 8.54
C ALA A 613 -20.19 1.90 7.06
N CYS A 614 -21.04 1.41 6.13
CA CYS A 614 -20.71 1.35 4.71
C CYS A 614 -20.85 2.73 4.05
N PRO A 615 -19.79 3.26 3.41
CA PRO A 615 -19.89 4.50 2.64
C PRO A 615 -20.57 4.32 1.27
N GLY A 616 -20.65 3.09 0.77
CA GLY A 616 -21.31 2.71 -0.47
C GLY A 616 -22.73 2.18 -0.21
N ALA A 617 -23.24 1.37 -1.15
CA ALA A 617 -24.54 0.73 -1.04
C ALA A 617 -24.45 -0.63 -0.32
N ILE A 618 -25.60 -1.22 0.01
CA ILE A 618 -25.68 -2.52 0.67
C ILE A 618 -26.45 -3.49 -0.22
N ILE A 619 -25.99 -4.74 -0.28
CA ILE A 619 -26.74 -5.89 -0.78
C ILE A 619 -26.92 -6.84 0.39
N TYR A 620 -28.15 -7.07 0.83
CA TYR A 620 -28.44 -8.10 1.82
C TYR A 620 -28.69 -9.44 1.14
N PHE A 621 -28.15 -10.51 1.74
CA PHE A 621 -28.53 -11.86 1.35
C PHE A 621 -29.17 -12.62 2.53
N SER A 622 -30.08 -13.54 2.23
CA SER A 622 -30.80 -14.32 3.22
C SER A 622 -31.32 -15.62 2.64
N ARG A 623 -31.28 -16.69 3.45
CA ARG A 623 -32.01 -17.93 3.12
C ARG A 623 -33.51 -17.83 3.35
N ASN A 624 -33.92 -16.86 4.16
CA ASN A 624 -35.33 -16.63 4.49
C ASN A 624 -35.87 -15.43 3.70
N PRO A 625 -36.76 -15.63 2.71
CA PRO A 625 -37.32 -14.55 1.92
C PRO A 625 -38.20 -13.60 2.74
N ALA A 626 -38.68 -14.05 3.92
CA ALA A 626 -39.46 -13.27 4.86
C ALA A 626 -38.61 -12.54 5.93
N ASN A 627 -37.28 -12.60 5.82
CA ASN A 627 -36.40 -11.90 6.77
C ASN A 627 -36.72 -10.40 6.79
N PRO A 628 -37.03 -9.81 7.97
CA PRO A 628 -37.50 -8.41 8.06
C PRO A 628 -36.54 -7.38 7.48
N ILE A 629 -35.21 -7.62 7.61
CA ILE A 629 -34.16 -6.74 7.07
C ILE A 629 -34.22 -6.76 5.53
N SER A 630 -34.24 -7.96 4.95
CA SER A 630 -34.32 -8.14 3.49
C SER A 630 -35.61 -7.59 2.91
N VAL A 631 -36.75 -7.84 3.57
CA VAL A 631 -38.07 -7.33 3.16
C VAL A 631 -38.10 -5.80 3.17
N THR A 632 -37.61 -5.18 4.26
CA THR A 632 -37.57 -3.73 4.40
C THR A 632 -36.65 -3.11 3.35
N HIS A 633 -35.46 -3.70 3.12
CA HIS A 633 -34.49 -3.23 2.17
C HIS A 633 -35.01 -3.31 0.72
N ARG A 634 -35.66 -4.42 0.39
CA ARG A 634 -36.35 -4.62 -0.89
C ARG A 634 -37.48 -3.61 -1.12
N ALA A 635 -38.30 -3.32 -0.07
CA ALA A 635 -39.38 -2.33 -0.15
C ALA A 635 -38.84 -0.91 -0.41
N GLN A 636 -37.60 -0.64 -0.08
CA GLN A 636 -36.91 0.62 -0.40
C GLN A 636 -36.30 0.63 -1.83
N GLY A 637 -36.58 -0.39 -2.65
CA GLY A 637 -36.02 -0.50 -4.00
C GLY A 637 -34.53 -0.81 -4.06
N ARG A 638 -34.00 -1.47 -3.01
CA ARG A 638 -32.56 -1.77 -2.91
C ARG A 638 -32.28 -3.25 -3.15
N ARG A 639 -31.02 -3.58 -3.47
CA ARG A 639 -30.58 -4.91 -3.87
C ARG A 639 -30.67 -5.94 -2.75
N VAL A 640 -31.30 -7.08 -3.04
CA VAL A 640 -31.31 -8.26 -2.18
C VAL A 640 -31.12 -9.54 -2.99
N VAL A 641 -30.50 -10.56 -2.36
CA VAL A 641 -30.33 -11.90 -2.91
C VAL A 641 -30.93 -12.88 -1.90
N VAL A 642 -32.03 -13.51 -2.23
CA VAL A 642 -32.77 -14.36 -1.29
C VAL A 642 -33.16 -15.70 -1.89
N VAL A 643 -33.29 -16.72 -1.03
CA VAL A 643 -33.90 -18.00 -1.46
C VAL A 643 -35.42 -17.80 -1.49
N ASP A 644 -36.02 -18.11 -2.64
CA ASP A 644 -37.45 -18.10 -2.86
C ASP A 644 -37.89 -19.43 -3.50
N GLY A 645 -38.48 -20.30 -2.66
CA GLY A 645 -38.80 -21.68 -3.04
C GLY A 645 -37.55 -22.51 -3.33
N ASP A 646 -37.43 -23.00 -4.55
CA ASP A 646 -36.33 -23.84 -5.04
C ASP A 646 -35.23 -23.08 -5.79
N ALA A 647 -35.26 -21.74 -5.74
CA ALA A 647 -34.36 -20.91 -6.50
C ALA A 647 -33.84 -19.72 -5.65
N ILE A 648 -32.74 -19.10 -6.11
CA ILE A 648 -32.24 -17.83 -5.63
C ILE A 648 -32.87 -16.73 -6.47
N SER A 649 -33.50 -15.76 -5.83
CA SER A 649 -34.06 -14.56 -6.44
C SER A 649 -33.16 -13.35 -6.17
N CYS A 650 -32.73 -12.67 -7.24
CA CYS A 650 -31.92 -11.44 -7.19
C CYS A 650 -32.81 -10.25 -7.58
N VAL A 651 -32.99 -9.32 -6.66
CA VAL A 651 -33.98 -8.23 -6.78
C VAL A 651 -33.28 -6.87 -6.64
N ASP A 652 -33.60 -5.93 -7.56
CA ASP A 652 -33.25 -4.51 -7.49
C ASP A 652 -34.52 -3.72 -7.86
N GLY A 653 -35.35 -3.43 -6.87
CA GLY A 653 -36.74 -2.98 -7.10
C GLY A 653 -37.64 -4.09 -7.66
N THR A 654 -37.23 -4.71 -8.75
CA THR A 654 -37.90 -5.87 -9.38
C THR A 654 -36.96 -7.08 -9.43
N GLU A 655 -37.52 -8.27 -9.64
CA GLU A 655 -36.69 -9.47 -9.84
C GLU A 655 -35.93 -9.36 -11.17
N LEU A 656 -34.59 -9.35 -11.11
CA LEU A 656 -33.71 -9.26 -12.27
C LEU A 656 -33.24 -10.64 -12.73
N CYS A 657 -33.07 -11.58 -11.80
CA CYS A 657 -32.54 -12.90 -12.09
C CYS A 657 -33.08 -13.93 -11.10
N ARG A 658 -33.38 -15.13 -11.63
CA ARG A 658 -33.76 -16.32 -10.86
C ARG A 658 -32.81 -17.46 -11.22
N LEU A 659 -32.23 -18.10 -10.19
CA LEU A 659 -31.18 -19.12 -10.30
C LEU A 659 -31.67 -20.39 -9.57
N PRO A 660 -32.09 -21.45 -10.28
CA PRO A 660 -32.56 -22.67 -9.64
C PRO A 660 -31.44 -23.33 -8.82
N LEU A 661 -31.72 -23.73 -7.58
CA LEU A 661 -30.75 -24.41 -6.71
C LEU A 661 -30.32 -25.77 -7.26
N ALA A 662 -31.16 -26.39 -8.07
CA ALA A 662 -30.84 -27.64 -8.76
C ALA A 662 -29.70 -27.50 -9.76
N ASP A 663 -29.51 -26.30 -10.33
CA ASP A 663 -28.44 -26.00 -11.32
C ASP A 663 -27.12 -25.61 -10.66
N ILE A 664 -27.06 -25.63 -9.32
CA ILE A 664 -25.89 -25.18 -8.52
C ILE A 664 -25.33 -26.39 -7.74
N PRO A 665 -24.35 -27.11 -8.31
CA PRO A 665 -23.84 -28.38 -7.74
C PRO A 665 -23.38 -28.24 -6.29
N LEU A 666 -22.73 -27.13 -5.94
CA LEU A 666 -22.22 -26.85 -4.60
C LEU A 666 -23.31 -26.94 -3.50
N THR A 667 -24.56 -26.63 -3.83
CA THR A 667 -25.68 -26.64 -2.88
C THR A 667 -26.29 -28.03 -2.65
N PHE A 668 -25.91 -29.03 -3.46
CA PHE A 668 -26.55 -30.35 -3.49
C PHE A 668 -28.07 -30.24 -3.70
N GLY A 669 -28.48 -29.36 -4.64
CA GLY A 669 -29.91 -29.09 -4.90
C GLY A 669 -30.61 -28.35 -3.75
N GLY A 670 -29.89 -27.50 -3.05
CA GLY A 670 -30.41 -26.70 -1.95
C GLY A 670 -30.42 -27.40 -0.57
N ARG A 671 -29.98 -28.66 -0.50
CA ARG A 671 -30.01 -29.47 0.73
C ARG A 671 -29.00 -29.04 1.79
N ILE A 672 -27.86 -28.46 1.36
CA ILE A 672 -26.78 -28.05 2.27
C ILE A 672 -26.89 -26.55 2.54
N GLY A 673 -27.54 -26.19 3.65
CA GLY A 673 -27.93 -24.80 3.96
C GLY A 673 -26.79 -23.81 4.02
N PHE A 674 -25.66 -24.15 4.62
CA PHE A 674 -24.50 -23.24 4.69
C PHE A 674 -23.82 -23.05 3.33
N GLN A 675 -23.88 -24.04 2.43
CA GLN A 675 -23.39 -23.87 1.05
C GLN A 675 -24.33 -22.96 0.26
N VAL A 676 -25.65 -23.01 0.53
CA VAL A 676 -26.58 -22.05 -0.05
C VAL A 676 -26.23 -20.62 0.41
N GLU A 677 -25.90 -20.42 1.69
CA GLU A 677 -25.43 -19.11 2.19
C GLU A 677 -24.15 -18.63 1.49
N ASN A 678 -23.17 -19.52 1.31
CA ASN A 678 -21.94 -19.20 0.59
C ASN A 678 -22.23 -18.79 -0.88
N VAL A 679 -23.16 -19.47 -1.53
CA VAL A 679 -23.60 -19.15 -2.91
C VAL A 679 -24.32 -17.79 -2.93
N LEU A 680 -25.24 -17.51 -2.01
CA LEU A 680 -25.92 -16.20 -1.92
C LEU A 680 -24.90 -15.06 -1.78
N ALA A 681 -23.90 -15.25 -0.89
CA ALA A 681 -22.84 -14.28 -0.68
C ALA A 681 -21.97 -14.05 -1.94
N ALA A 682 -21.59 -15.14 -2.64
CA ALA A 682 -20.80 -15.07 -3.87
C ALA A 682 -21.57 -14.44 -5.05
N VAL A 683 -22.87 -14.79 -5.22
CA VAL A 683 -23.76 -14.14 -6.21
C VAL A 683 -23.87 -12.64 -5.95
N ALA A 684 -24.13 -12.24 -4.69
CA ALA A 684 -24.22 -10.85 -4.31
C ALA A 684 -22.88 -10.11 -4.51
N ALA A 685 -21.76 -10.77 -4.23
CA ALA A 685 -20.42 -10.21 -4.44
C ALA A 685 -20.11 -9.98 -5.92
N ALA A 686 -20.35 -10.97 -6.76
CA ALA A 686 -20.15 -10.88 -8.21
C ALA A 686 -21.07 -9.81 -8.84
N TRP A 687 -22.35 -9.78 -8.43
CA TRP A 687 -23.28 -8.72 -8.84
C TRP A 687 -22.85 -7.33 -8.40
N GLY A 688 -22.38 -7.19 -7.15
CA GLY A 688 -21.81 -5.93 -6.63
C GLY A 688 -20.55 -5.49 -7.35
N ALA A 689 -19.78 -6.43 -7.88
CA ALA A 689 -18.60 -6.19 -8.74
C ALA A 689 -18.96 -5.86 -10.20
N GLY A 690 -20.25 -5.91 -10.57
CA GLY A 690 -20.73 -5.58 -11.92
C GLY A 690 -20.64 -6.73 -12.92
N ILE A 691 -20.52 -7.98 -12.46
CA ILE A 691 -20.49 -9.15 -13.34
C ILE A 691 -21.88 -9.43 -13.93
N GLU A 692 -21.93 -9.68 -15.22
CA GLU A 692 -23.17 -9.98 -15.93
C GLU A 692 -23.75 -11.34 -15.53
N TRP A 693 -25.08 -11.45 -15.53
CA TRP A 693 -25.82 -12.63 -15.10
C TRP A 693 -25.47 -13.91 -15.86
N GLN A 694 -25.10 -13.80 -17.13
CA GLN A 694 -24.66 -14.97 -17.92
C GLN A 694 -23.40 -15.63 -17.34
N HIS A 695 -22.43 -14.82 -16.87
CA HIS A 695 -21.20 -15.33 -16.29
C HIS A 695 -21.42 -15.83 -14.85
N ILE A 696 -22.32 -15.16 -14.09
CA ILE A 696 -22.70 -15.65 -12.75
C ILE A 696 -23.34 -17.05 -12.90
N ARG A 697 -24.30 -17.25 -13.81
CA ARG A 697 -24.92 -18.57 -14.07
C ARG A 697 -23.90 -19.62 -14.50
N ALA A 698 -23.03 -19.28 -15.44
CA ALA A 698 -22.00 -20.19 -15.92
C ALA A 698 -21.06 -20.62 -14.78
N GLY A 699 -20.60 -19.66 -13.96
CA GLY A 699 -19.74 -19.94 -12.83
C GLY A 699 -20.40 -20.83 -11.77
N LEU A 700 -21.65 -20.57 -11.45
CA LEU A 700 -22.40 -21.40 -10.49
C LEU A 700 -22.60 -22.83 -10.99
N ALA A 701 -22.91 -23.03 -12.28
CA ALA A 701 -23.15 -24.35 -12.86
C ALA A 701 -21.85 -25.18 -13.03
N THR A 702 -20.73 -24.52 -13.23
CA THR A 702 -19.43 -25.20 -13.48
C THR A 702 -18.58 -25.39 -12.21
N PHE A 703 -18.94 -24.76 -11.10
CA PHE A 703 -18.24 -24.91 -9.83
C PHE A 703 -18.65 -26.23 -9.14
N LEU A 704 -17.87 -27.27 -9.35
CA LEU A 704 -18.13 -28.58 -8.77
C LEU A 704 -17.53 -28.69 -7.36
N PRO A 705 -18.28 -29.27 -6.38
CA PRO A 705 -17.75 -29.53 -5.03
C PRO A 705 -16.73 -30.68 -5.08
N SER A 706 -15.47 -30.36 -5.28
CA SER A 706 -14.37 -31.36 -5.36
C SER A 706 -13.25 -31.01 -4.38
N VAL A 707 -12.38 -31.94 -4.08
CA VAL A 707 -11.18 -31.73 -3.26
C VAL A 707 -10.30 -30.63 -3.86
N ALA A 708 -10.20 -30.57 -5.18
CA ALA A 708 -9.41 -29.52 -5.85
C ALA A 708 -10.05 -28.12 -5.77
N ALA A 709 -11.39 -28.06 -5.90
CA ALA A 709 -12.11 -26.77 -5.89
C ALA A 709 -12.27 -26.18 -4.50
N THR A 710 -12.50 -27.01 -3.48
CA THR A 710 -12.74 -26.59 -2.08
C THR A 710 -12.09 -27.55 -1.09
N PRO A 711 -10.74 -27.61 -1.01
CA PRO A 711 -10.05 -28.56 -0.13
C PRO A 711 -10.48 -28.36 1.34
N GLY A 712 -10.87 -29.44 2.00
CA GLY A 712 -11.32 -29.43 3.38
C GLY A 712 -12.62 -28.66 3.66
N ARG A 713 -13.48 -28.48 2.67
CA ARG A 713 -14.76 -27.78 2.82
C ARG A 713 -15.92 -28.63 2.32
N PHE A 714 -16.37 -29.54 3.20
CA PHE A 714 -17.47 -30.48 2.93
C PHE A 714 -17.23 -31.35 1.66
N ASN A 715 -16.04 -31.94 1.58
CA ASN A 715 -15.69 -32.83 0.46
C ASN A 715 -16.38 -34.18 0.61
N VAL A 716 -17.31 -34.48 -0.29
CA VAL A 716 -18.09 -35.72 -0.28
C VAL A 716 -17.44 -36.77 -1.18
N MET A 717 -17.18 -37.95 -0.61
CA MET A 717 -16.53 -39.08 -1.28
C MET A 717 -17.36 -40.34 -1.07
N ASP A 718 -17.28 -41.28 -1.99
CA ASP A 718 -17.85 -42.62 -1.84
C ASP A 718 -16.77 -43.61 -1.39
N TYR A 719 -17.05 -44.34 -0.32
CA TYR A 719 -16.21 -45.43 0.16
C TYR A 719 -17.05 -46.72 0.32
N ARG A 720 -16.99 -47.65 -0.62
CA ARG A 720 -17.72 -48.91 -0.61
C ARG A 720 -19.25 -48.74 -0.47
N GLY A 721 -19.81 -47.69 -1.05
CA GLY A 721 -21.24 -47.36 -0.94
C GLY A 721 -21.62 -46.61 0.35
N ALA A 722 -20.65 -46.25 1.20
CA ALA A 722 -20.85 -45.35 2.32
C ALA A 722 -20.45 -43.92 1.89
N THR A 723 -21.12 -42.92 2.48
CA THR A 723 -20.78 -41.51 2.26
C THR A 723 -19.72 -41.04 3.24
N VAL A 724 -18.55 -40.66 2.79
CA VAL A 724 -17.49 -40.05 3.59
C VAL A 724 -17.44 -38.55 3.29
N ILE A 725 -17.45 -37.73 4.35
CA ILE A 725 -17.40 -36.26 4.25
C ILE A 725 -16.17 -35.80 5.01
N ALA A 726 -15.26 -35.11 4.34
CA ALA A 726 -14.11 -34.45 4.98
C ALA A 726 -14.36 -32.94 5.08
N ASP A 727 -14.16 -32.37 6.28
CA ASP A 727 -14.31 -30.93 6.55
C ASP A 727 -13.29 -30.44 7.59
N TYR A 728 -12.88 -29.21 7.47
CA TYR A 728 -11.96 -28.53 8.42
C TYR A 728 -12.71 -27.68 9.47
N GLY A 729 -13.97 -27.98 9.71
CA GLY A 729 -14.75 -27.30 10.74
C GLY A 729 -14.17 -27.52 12.15
N HIS A 730 -13.92 -26.45 12.90
CA HIS A 730 -13.26 -26.51 14.20
C HIS A 730 -13.83 -25.51 15.22
N ASN A 731 -15.10 -25.11 15.07
CA ASN A 731 -15.81 -24.25 16.00
C ASN A 731 -17.26 -24.67 16.17
N PRO A 732 -17.94 -24.31 17.29
CA PRO A 732 -19.32 -24.72 17.58
C PRO A 732 -20.33 -24.37 16.48
N ASP A 733 -20.22 -23.16 15.89
CA ASP A 733 -21.14 -22.72 14.83
C ASP A 733 -21.01 -23.59 13.57
N ALA A 734 -19.78 -23.99 13.23
CA ALA A 734 -19.53 -24.94 12.13
C ALA A 734 -20.12 -26.32 12.45
N MET A 735 -20.04 -26.80 13.70
CA MET A 735 -20.64 -28.08 14.11
C MET A 735 -22.17 -28.06 13.95
N VAL A 736 -22.83 -26.97 14.31
CA VAL A 736 -24.27 -26.81 14.08
C VAL A 736 -24.61 -26.92 12.60
N ALA A 737 -23.87 -26.21 11.74
CA ALA A 737 -24.09 -26.23 10.31
C ALA A 737 -23.84 -27.62 9.70
N LEU A 738 -22.75 -28.31 10.10
CA LEU A 738 -22.42 -29.67 9.66
C LEU A 738 -23.47 -30.67 10.12
N VAL A 739 -23.97 -30.60 11.38
CA VAL A 739 -25.05 -31.47 11.87
C VAL A 739 -26.31 -31.28 11.03
N GLN A 740 -26.69 -30.06 10.71
CA GLN A 740 -27.83 -29.80 9.81
C GLN A 740 -27.62 -30.44 8.45
N ALA A 741 -26.44 -30.26 7.86
CA ALA A 741 -26.10 -30.80 6.57
C ALA A 741 -26.11 -32.33 6.53
N VAL A 742 -25.44 -33.00 7.47
CA VAL A 742 -25.38 -34.49 7.50
C VAL A 742 -26.74 -35.10 7.84
N THR A 743 -27.59 -34.36 8.56
CA THR A 743 -28.95 -34.82 8.88
C THR A 743 -29.86 -34.82 7.64
N ALA A 744 -29.62 -33.89 6.70
CA ALA A 744 -30.34 -33.85 5.42
C ALA A 744 -29.92 -34.96 4.46
N ILE A 745 -28.81 -35.68 4.73
CA ILE A 745 -28.34 -36.81 3.90
C ILE A 745 -28.86 -38.14 4.54
N PRO A 746 -29.60 -38.99 3.83
CA PRO A 746 -30.02 -40.27 4.34
C PRO A 746 -28.82 -41.14 4.70
N ALA A 747 -28.86 -41.77 5.89
CA ALA A 747 -27.82 -42.68 6.34
C ALA A 747 -28.38 -43.70 7.34
N LYS A 748 -27.86 -44.96 7.28
CA LYS A 748 -28.20 -46.01 8.26
C LYS A 748 -27.59 -45.75 9.62
N ARG A 749 -26.29 -45.49 9.63
CA ARG A 749 -25.50 -45.10 10.82
C ARG A 749 -24.68 -43.85 10.51
N ARG A 750 -24.41 -43.08 11.53
CA ARG A 750 -23.54 -41.90 11.41
C ARG A 750 -22.37 -41.99 12.37
N THR A 751 -21.17 -41.88 11.84
CA THR A 751 -19.91 -41.83 12.56
C THR A 751 -19.27 -40.46 12.40
N VAL A 752 -18.69 -39.92 13.47
CA VAL A 752 -17.84 -38.72 13.41
C VAL A 752 -16.45 -39.02 13.92
N VAL A 753 -15.44 -38.47 13.21
CA VAL A 753 -14.03 -38.46 13.62
C VAL A 753 -13.66 -37.03 13.92
N ILE A 754 -13.18 -36.73 15.12
CA ILE A 754 -12.91 -35.35 15.54
C ILE A 754 -11.67 -35.26 16.45
N SER A 755 -10.87 -34.18 16.22
CA SER A 755 -9.92 -33.62 17.19
C SER A 755 -10.37 -32.21 17.61
N GLY A 756 -9.71 -31.65 18.61
CA GLY A 756 -9.94 -30.27 19.05
C GLY A 756 -8.69 -29.42 18.89
N ALA A 757 -8.82 -28.19 18.43
CA ALA A 757 -7.72 -27.23 18.40
C ALA A 757 -7.41 -26.73 19.82
N GLY A 758 -6.22 -27.02 20.34
CA GLY A 758 -5.85 -26.74 21.73
C GLY A 758 -5.75 -25.23 22.10
N ASP A 759 -5.69 -24.36 21.12
CA ASP A 759 -5.73 -22.89 21.29
C ASP A 759 -7.16 -22.32 21.47
N ARG A 760 -8.18 -23.19 21.53
CA ARG A 760 -9.56 -22.81 21.80
C ARG A 760 -9.87 -22.83 23.31
N ARG A 761 -10.92 -22.09 23.70
CA ARG A 761 -11.42 -22.15 25.09
C ARG A 761 -11.96 -23.55 25.38
N ASP A 762 -11.87 -23.98 26.64
CA ASP A 762 -12.40 -25.27 27.09
C ASP A 762 -13.87 -25.47 26.74
N GLU A 763 -14.65 -24.43 26.91
CA GLU A 763 -16.07 -24.39 26.61
C GLU A 763 -16.36 -24.66 25.13
N ASP A 764 -15.57 -24.02 24.22
CA ASP A 764 -15.73 -24.20 22.79
C ASP A 764 -15.38 -25.64 22.35
N ILE A 765 -14.36 -26.27 22.97
CA ILE A 765 -13.99 -27.67 22.70
C ILE A 765 -15.08 -28.63 23.17
N ARG A 766 -15.64 -28.43 24.36
CA ARG A 766 -16.76 -29.24 24.88
C ARG A 766 -18.02 -29.09 24.01
N ASP A 767 -18.34 -27.86 23.60
CA ASP A 767 -19.53 -27.57 22.82
C ASP A 767 -19.52 -28.24 21.45
N GLN A 768 -18.36 -28.37 20.81
CA GLN A 768 -18.25 -29.08 19.52
C GLN A 768 -18.80 -30.51 19.65
N THR A 769 -18.30 -31.28 20.58
CA THR A 769 -18.75 -32.68 20.75
C THR A 769 -20.14 -32.77 21.36
N ARG A 770 -20.56 -31.84 22.20
CA ARG A 770 -21.96 -31.77 22.70
C ARG A 770 -22.96 -31.61 21.56
N ILE A 771 -22.65 -30.77 20.55
CA ILE A 771 -23.46 -30.58 19.36
C ILE A 771 -23.46 -31.84 18.50
N LEU A 772 -22.29 -32.40 18.21
CA LEU A 772 -22.14 -33.63 17.38
C LEU A 772 -22.81 -34.84 18.02
N GLY A 773 -22.76 -34.96 19.36
CA GLY A 773 -23.38 -36.05 20.15
C GLY A 773 -24.89 -36.19 19.96
N SER A 774 -25.58 -35.20 19.44
CA SER A 774 -27.00 -35.26 19.11
C SER A 774 -27.31 -35.90 17.75
N ALA A 775 -26.33 -36.02 16.85
CA ALA A 775 -26.53 -36.41 15.46
C ALA A 775 -25.83 -37.72 15.06
N PHE A 776 -24.79 -38.14 15.76
CA PHE A 776 -23.94 -39.26 15.41
C PHE A 776 -24.11 -40.43 16.39
N ASP A 777 -24.06 -41.66 15.87
CA ASP A 777 -24.17 -42.92 16.63
C ASP A 777 -22.83 -43.29 17.29
N THR A 778 -21.72 -43.04 16.60
CA THR A 778 -20.33 -43.30 17.02
C THR A 778 -19.50 -42.02 16.90
N ALA A 779 -18.68 -41.75 17.94
CA ALA A 779 -17.68 -40.70 17.93
C ALA A 779 -16.28 -41.28 18.15
N ILE A 780 -15.38 -41.01 17.22
CA ILE A 780 -13.96 -41.36 17.31
C ILE A 780 -13.21 -40.05 17.58
N LEU A 781 -12.69 -39.93 18.81
CA LEU A 781 -11.93 -38.80 19.27
C LEU A 781 -10.45 -39.09 19.00
N TYR A 782 -9.74 -38.21 18.29
CA TYR A 782 -8.31 -38.42 18.10
C TYR A 782 -7.46 -37.27 18.66
N GLN A 783 -6.28 -37.64 19.14
CA GLN A 783 -5.28 -36.67 19.58
C GLN A 783 -4.39 -36.30 18.39
N ASP A 784 -4.33 -35.02 18.11
CA ASP A 784 -3.42 -34.47 17.11
C ASP A 784 -1.97 -34.45 17.61
N ALA A 785 -1.01 -34.42 16.67
CA ALA A 785 0.41 -34.32 16.98
C ALA A 785 0.79 -32.98 17.63
N CYS A 786 0.08 -31.89 17.29
CA CYS A 786 0.30 -30.56 17.83
C CYS A 786 -0.82 -30.16 18.80
N GLN A 787 -0.53 -30.18 20.11
CA GLN A 787 -1.50 -29.79 21.15
C GLN A 787 -1.67 -28.27 21.33
N ARG A 788 -0.95 -27.46 20.58
CA ARG A 788 -1.03 -25.98 20.62
C ARG A 788 -0.93 -25.39 22.04
N GLY A 789 -0.02 -25.95 22.87
CA GLY A 789 0.28 -25.50 24.23
C GLY A 789 -0.46 -26.21 25.34
N ARG A 790 -1.35 -27.18 25.05
CA ARG A 790 -2.00 -28.03 26.07
C ARG A 790 -1.23 -29.31 26.32
N ALA A 791 -1.46 -29.91 27.49
CA ALA A 791 -0.89 -31.19 27.83
C ALA A 791 -1.53 -32.36 27.05
N ASP A 792 -0.77 -33.44 26.87
CA ASP A 792 -1.28 -34.67 26.25
C ASP A 792 -2.51 -35.20 26.97
N GLY A 793 -3.56 -35.52 26.19
CA GLY A 793 -4.85 -36.03 26.69
C GLY A 793 -5.81 -34.96 27.19
N GLU A 794 -5.38 -33.71 27.36
CA GLU A 794 -6.26 -32.64 27.88
C GLU A 794 -7.38 -32.32 26.89
N VAL A 795 -7.08 -32.19 25.61
CA VAL A 795 -8.08 -31.96 24.56
C VAL A 795 -9.06 -33.14 24.45
N LEU A 796 -8.55 -34.37 24.48
CA LEU A 796 -9.41 -35.58 24.47
C LEU A 796 -10.36 -35.61 25.65
N ALA A 797 -9.89 -35.24 26.84
CA ALA A 797 -10.73 -35.17 28.04
C ALA A 797 -11.87 -34.17 27.89
N LEU A 798 -11.62 -33.00 27.32
CA LEU A 798 -12.63 -31.98 27.06
C LEU A 798 -13.64 -32.44 26.00
N LEU A 799 -13.17 -33.07 24.91
CA LEU A 799 -14.06 -33.64 23.88
C LEU A 799 -14.95 -34.75 24.45
N ARG A 800 -14.41 -35.61 25.30
CA ARG A 800 -15.17 -36.67 26.00
C ARG A 800 -16.20 -36.05 26.94
N ASP A 801 -15.83 -35.06 27.72
CA ASP A 801 -16.73 -34.36 28.63
C ASP A 801 -17.95 -33.78 27.90
N GLY A 802 -17.75 -33.19 26.70
CA GLY A 802 -18.84 -32.70 25.85
C GLY A 802 -19.83 -33.79 25.40
N LEU A 803 -19.39 -35.07 25.34
CA LEU A 803 -20.24 -36.24 25.02
C LEU A 803 -20.92 -36.87 26.24
N SER A 804 -20.63 -36.45 27.46
CA SER A 804 -21.13 -37.09 28.70
C SER A 804 -22.65 -37.21 28.78
N ASN A 805 -23.39 -36.30 28.14
CA ASN A 805 -24.85 -36.27 28.07
C ASN A 805 -25.35 -36.33 26.60
N ALA A 806 -24.63 -37.04 25.73
CA ALA A 806 -24.99 -37.15 24.32
C ALA A 806 -26.36 -37.84 24.15
N GLY A 807 -27.24 -37.21 23.39
CA GLY A 807 -28.58 -37.73 23.14
C GLY A 807 -28.59 -38.98 22.25
N ARG A 808 -27.63 -39.08 21.30
CA ARG A 808 -27.55 -40.15 20.30
C ARG A 808 -26.29 -40.96 20.38
N THR A 809 -25.10 -40.39 20.59
CA THR A 809 -23.83 -41.13 20.61
C THR A 809 -23.80 -42.16 21.72
N ARG A 810 -23.53 -43.44 21.35
CA ARG A 810 -23.43 -44.59 22.26
C ARG A 810 -22.06 -45.23 22.29
N ASP A 811 -21.30 -45.12 21.22
CA ASP A 811 -19.95 -45.66 21.05
C ASP A 811 -18.95 -44.50 20.94
N ILE A 812 -18.03 -44.41 21.91
CA ILE A 812 -16.99 -43.39 22.01
C ILE A 812 -15.65 -44.12 22.03
N ARG A 813 -14.76 -43.73 21.10
CA ARG A 813 -13.42 -44.31 20.99
C ARG A 813 -12.39 -43.23 21.02
N GLU A 814 -11.21 -43.53 21.58
CA GLU A 814 -10.06 -42.60 21.62
C GLU A 814 -8.88 -43.22 20.91
N ILE A 815 -8.29 -42.48 20.01
CA ILE A 815 -7.22 -42.95 19.12
C ILE A 815 -6.14 -41.89 19.05
N ASN A 816 -4.88 -42.30 19.09
CA ASN A 816 -3.75 -41.40 18.85
C ASN A 816 -3.44 -41.35 17.34
N GLY A 817 -3.48 -40.18 16.77
CA GLY A 817 -3.16 -39.90 15.39
C GLY A 817 -4.35 -39.86 14.43
N GLU A 818 -4.39 -38.86 13.58
CA GLU A 818 -5.47 -38.60 12.63
C GLU A 818 -5.69 -39.75 11.66
N PHE A 819 -4.62 -40.22 11.01
CA PHE A 819 -4.73 -41.28 9.98
C PHE A 819 -5.16 -42.62 10.55
N VAL A 820 -4.74 -42.95 11.77
CA VAL A 820 -5.19 -44.17 12.49
C VAL A 820 -6.68 -44.08 12.81
N ALA A 821 -7.15 -42.90 13.21
CA ALA A 821 -8.56 -42.65 13.48
C ALA A 821 -9.41 -42.77 12.19
N ILE A 822 -8.90 -42.24 11.09
CA ILE A 822 -9.50 -42.34 9.75
C ILE A 822 -9.63 -43.84 9.36
N ASP A 823 -8.56 -44.61 9.42
CA ASP A 823 -8.59 -46.06 9.09
C ASP A 823 -9.55 -46.85 10.00
N SER A 824 -9.58 -46.52 11.29
CA SER A 824 -10.53 -47.16 12.25
C SER A 824 -11.99 -46.85 11.90
N ALA A 825 -12.27 -45.62 11.41
CA ALA A 825 -13.61 -45.26 10.95
C ALA A 825 -13.96 -46.01 9.65
N LEU A 826 -13.10 -45.94 8.61
CA LEU A 826 -13.32 -46.54 7.31
C LEU A 826 -13.52 -48.07 7.38
N ALA A 827 -12.79 -48.78 8.28
CA ALA A 827 -12.89 -50.21 8.46
C ALA A 827 -14.28 -50.70 8.96
N GLN A 828 -15.07 -49.80 9.53
CA GLN A 828 -16.39 -50.13 10.13
C GLN A 828 -17.57 -49.70 9.24
N LEU A 829 -17.31 -48.97 8.17
CA LEU A 829 -18.39 -48.46 7.30
C LEU A 829 -18.98 -49.54 6.43
N GLU A 830 -20.29 -49.57 6.40
CA GLU A 830 -21.11 -50.42 5.52
C GLU A 830 -21.84 -49.55 4.47
N ALA A 831 -22.27 -50.16 3.38
CA ALA A 831 -23.02 -49.43 2.36
C ALA A 831 -24.30 -48.78 2.94
N GLY A 832 -24.42 -47.45 2.71
CA GLY A 832 -25.49 -46.64 3.23
C GLY A 832 -25.17 -45.95 4.60
N ASP A 833 -23.97 -46.16 5.16
CA ASP A 833 -23.51 -45.41 6.32
C ASP A 833 -22.96 -44.04 5.88
N LEU A 834 -22.87 -43.10 6.87
CA LEU A 834 -22.25 -41.80 6.69
C LEU A 834 -21.14 -41.58 7.74
N CYS A 835 -19.96 -41.16 7.29
CA CYS A 835 -18.86 -40.77 8.15
C CYS A 835 -18.47 -39.31 7.90
N LEU A 836 -18.54 -38.47 8.94
CA LEU A 836 -17.97 -37.13 8.92
C LEU A 836 -16.58 -37.18 9.56
N ILE A 837 -15.58 -36.76 8.82
CA ILE A 837 -14.18 -36.68 9.28
C ILE A 837 -13.78 -35.21 9.37
N LEU A 838 -13.58 -34.73 10.58
CA LEU A 838 -13.06 -33.40 10.85
C LEU A 838 -11.54 -33.48 10.82
N ILE A 839 -10.97 -33.05 9.70
CA ILE A 839 -9.53 -33.16 9.40
C ILE A 839 -8.78 -31.97 9.95
N ASP A 840 -7.54 -32.20 10.45
CA ASP A 840 -6.62 -31.15 10.88
C ASP A 840 -5.51 -30.91 9.85
N GLN A 841 -4.85 -31.95 9.35
CA GLN A 841 -3.85 -31.89 8.29
C GLN A 841 -4.54 -31.97 6.93
N VAL A 842 -5.05 -30.81 6.45
CA VAL A 842 -6.00 -30.75 5.32
C VAL A 842 -5.49 -31.42 4.07
N GLU A 843 -4.27 -31.08 3.59
CA GLU A 843 -3.73 -31.59 2.33
C GLU A 843 -3.43 -33.09 2.42
N GLU A 844 -2.74 -33.49 3.49
CA GLU A 844 -2.35 -34.89 3.73
C GLU A 844 -3.56 -35.80 3.97
N ALA A 845 -4.53 -35.33 4.79
CA ALA A 845 -5.72 -36.12 5.07
C ALA A 845 -6.62 -36.28 3.84
N LEU A 846 -6.76 -35.24 3.01
CA LEU A 846 -7.50 -35.34 1.73
C LEU A 846 -6.82 -36.25 0.72
N ALA A 847 -5.48 -36.18 0.59
CA ALA A 847 -4.72 -37.08 -0.25
C ALA A 847 -4.91 -38.53 0.20
N TYR A 848 -4.79 -38.79 1.51
CA TYR A 848 -4.96 -40.11 2.12
C TYR A 848 -6.37 -40.66 1.90
N LEU A 849 -7.41 -39.87 2.16
CA LEU A 849 -8.80 -40.27 1.94
C LEU A 849 -9.09 -40.55 0.46
N THR A 850 -8.53 -39.74 -0.44
CA THR A 850 -8.68 -39.92 -1.89
C THR A 850 -8.07 -41.26 -2.33
N GLU A 851 -6.85 -41.58 -1.84
CA GLU A 851 -6.19 -42.86 -2.11
C GLU A 851 -7.02 -44.06 -1.61
N ARG A 852 -7.50 -44.03 -0.35
CA ARG A 852 -8.34 -45.07 0.25
C ARG A 852 -9.65 -45.31 -0.53
N CYS A 853 -10.29 -44.22 -0.98
CA CYS A 853 -11.51 -44.30 -1.79
C CYS A 853 -11.24 -44.90 -3.19
N GLN A 854 -10.08 -44.59 -3.80
CA GLN A 854 -9.67 -45.16 -5.07
C GLN A 854 -9.35 -46.65 -4.95
N GLU A 855 -8.60 -47.05 -3.92
CA GLU A 855 -8.31 -48.48 -3.63
C GLU A 855 -9.59 -49.28 -3.41
N ALA A 856 -10.55 -48.73 -2.67
CA ALA A 856 -11.85 -49.35 -2.43
C ALA A 856 -12.67 -49.54 -3.71
N LYS A 857 -12.64 -48.56 -4.63
CA LYS A 857 -13.27 -48.68 -5.96
C LYS A 857 -12.59 -49.72 -6.83
N ALA A 858 -11.27 -49.76 -6.87
CA ALA A 858 -10.51 -50.75 -7.63
C ALA A 858 -10.80 -52.19 -7.15
N ALA A 859 -10.86 -52.40 -5.82
CA ALA A 859 -11.20 -53.68 -5.22
C ALA A 859 -12.65 -54.14 -5.49
N ALA A 860 -13.58 -53.20 -5.71
CA ALA A 860 -14.98 -53.51 -6.03
C ALA A 860 -15.20 -53.87 -7.53
N VAL A 861 -14.25 -53.50 -8.40
CA VAL A 861 -14.26 -53.79 -9.86
C VAL A 861 -13.48 -55.07 -10.17
N ALA A 862 -12.49 -55.45 -9.34
CA ALA A 862 -11.75 -56.71 -9.43
C ALA A 862 -12.53 -57.85 -8.80
#